data_c080270d08f24c2407bbc0d7d805ac21
#
_entry.id   c080270d08f24c2407bbc0d7d805ac21
#
_cell.length_a   1.000
_cell.length_b   1.000
_cell.length_c   1.000
_cell.angle_alpha   90.00
_cell.angle_beta   90.00
_cell.angle_gamma   90.00
#
_symmetry.space_group_name_H-M   'P 1'
#
loop_
_entity.id
_entity.type
_entity.pdbx_description
1 polymer ?
#
loop_
_entity_poly.entity_id
_entity_poly.type
_entity_poly.pdbx_seq_one_letter_code
_entity_poly.pdbx_strand_id
1 'polypeptide(L)'
;MREVVSRFRRLPFLEALAYVVLSVIFLYPQSPFPGSRIAYVGDSLESVAIVGSVGRQIVEDPLRLFDAGFLHPQPNALTLTDHRLLPSLVVAPVFLITSNPVLAYNAALLLAYLLAAFGGRYLALGLGLGPLPAAFAGALFAFHTYAINEAPRLNIVSHGFVAFALGALASWLRTGENAARWRFALFLLLQGFCANYHLLYGVLLSVLVLAVCAVARPQLVLSRLPGLVVPGLVAIVLFLPILIPYATTMGSLELVRSRPRGIDLLHYFSTSPTNWIWGSIGPPARLQQQGPHFVGFVALAIALIGLVLASRRAGAASRHRAWALATAVIVVILVALSLGDRWAVASRDFGPGPYGLLYDYVPAFKFVRIPERLGLFVMLGVGLLGAVTIERISSAGRPALAFGVAMAAIFEHFSPLPLITEVPRPSEIPAVYRWLAMQPREVIVEIPVRGEALIRQETTEMFFATYHRMRSPLGYTAYPTLLSRVTRRALLEFPSEACLAVLTKLGVPRVVVHEGRDIAPDLRNQIFNFGPQDRERRFAEAVADAGLDVVTNSRAAERDGRLSLEMRFGPWKAGSFAEGPARVYRLEGAPTIAAAPRPTGNPIAARDLRIRTKEGDATPAFDGRMDTSYILERPLRGDEFIEARFDSARSISGVEIVLRHESAWPTRFRIAVLREDGQWVEAARWDGPHLVQLVEGLLADPRQGIIGFVLNGEPVLGVSLLPQIGATSAAGWSLPEFRILEKPRP
;
A
#
# COMPACT_ATOMS: atom_id res chain seq x y z
N MET A 1 -35.84 -15.74 13.21
CA MET A 1 -34.84 -16.72 12.70
C MET A 1 -35.38 -17.53 11.51
N ARG A 2 -36.59 -18.14 11.54
CA ARG A 2 -37.15 -18.88 10.39
C ARG A 2 -37.37 -18.02 9.15
N GLU A 3 -37.86 -16.79 9.26
CA GLU A 3 -38.08 -15.88 8.12
C GLU A 3 -36.77 -15.35 7.49
N VAL A 4 -35.75 -15.10 8.29
CA VAL A 4 -34.42 -14.66 7.80
C VAL A 4 -33.70 -15.82 7.11
N VAL A 5 -33.77 -17.02 7.70
CA VAL A 5 -33.25 -18.26 7.10
C VAL A 5 -33.99 -18.60 5.81
N SER A 6 -35.32 -18.36 5.74
CA SER A 6 -36.10 -18.58 4.52
C SER A 6 -35.80 -17.57 3.41
N ARG A 7 -35.46 -16.31 3.76
CA ARG A 7 -35.00 -15.30 2.79
C ARG A 7 -33.58 -15.59 2.28
N PHE A 8 -32.68 -16.15 3.11
CA PHE A 8 -31.37 -16.66 2.66
C PHE A 8 -31.50 -17.95 1.82
N ARG A 9 -32.45 -18.83 2.14
CA ARG A 9 -32.72 -20.04 1.32
C ARG A 9 -33.27 -19.75 -0.08
N ARG A 10 -33.75 -18.54 -0.34
CA ARG A 10 -34.23 -18.07 -1.65
C ARG A 10 -33.28 -17.05 -2.28
N LEU A 11 -31.94 -17.23 -2.14
CA LEU A 11 -31.04 -16.73 -3.19
C LEU A 11 -31.32 -17.60 -4.41
N PRO A 12 -32.03 -17.13 -5.45
CA PRO A 12 -32.21 -17.95 -6.63
C PRO A 12 -30.78 -18.26 -7.11
N PHE A 13 -30.52 -19.51 -7.37
CA PHE A 13 -29.28 -19.97 -8.00
C PHE A 13 -28.89 -19.09 -9.19
N LEU A 14 -29.90 -18.60 -9.93
CA LEU A 14 -29.74 -17.65 -11.04
C LEU A 14 -29.11 -16.31 -10.68
N GLU A 15 -29.39 -15.74 -9.47
CA GLU A 15 -28.74 -14.47 -9.06
C GLU A 15 -27.27 -14.70 -8.72
N ALA A 16 -26.95 -15.80 -8.04
CA ALA A 16 -25.57 -16.17 -7.75
C ALA A 16 -24.79 -16.40 -9.05
N LEU A 17 -25.38 -17.13 -9.99
CA LEU A 17 -24.80 -17.35 -11.31
C LEU A 17 -24.61 -16.03 -12.08
N ALA A 18 -25.58 -15.10 -12.02
CA ALA A 18 -25.44 -13.78 -12.64
C ALA A 18 -24.26 -12.99 -12.08
N TYR A 19 -24.04 -13.00 -10.76
CA TYR A 19 -22.88 -12.34 -10.16
C TYR A 19 -21.55 -13.02 -10.54
N VAL A 20 -21.52 -14.34 -10.64
CA VAL A 20 -20.34 -15.07 -11.16
C VAL A 20 -20.07 -14.66 -12.61
N VAL A 21 -21.08 -14.64 -13.47
CA VAL A 21 -20.94 -14.23 -14.87
C VAL A 21 -20.47 -12.79 -14.99
N LEU A 22 -21.03 -11.86 -14.21
CA LEU A 22 -20.57 -10.48 -14.17
C LEU A 22 -19.11 -10.40 -13.69
N SER A 23 -18.71 -11.17 -12.67
CA SER A 23 -17.31 -11.22 -12.22
C SER A 23 -16.38 -11.67 -13.35
N VAL A 24 -16.75 -12.70 -14.08
CA VAL A 24 -15.95 -13.20 -15.24
C VAL A 24 -15.84 -12.14 -16.32
N ILE A 25 -16.94 -11.44 -16.64
CA ILE A 25 -16.96 -10.39 -17.66
C ILE A 25 -16.09 -9.19 -17.23
N PHE A 26 -16.30 -8.68 -16.02
CA PHE A 26 -15.62 -7.47 -15.55
C PHE A 26 -14.13 -7.69 -15.23
N LEU A 27 -13.71 -8.92 -14.95
CA LEU A 27 -12.30 -9.29 -14.76
C LEU A 27 -11.63 -9.77 -16.07
N TYR A 28 -12.28 -9.59 -17.22
CA TYR A 28 -11.65 -9.88 -18.51
C TYR A 28 -10.51 -8.88 -18.82
N PRO A 29 -9.35 -9.29 -19.36
CA PRO A 29 -9.01 -10.63 -19.87
C PRO A 29 -8.22 -11.53 -18.88
N GLN A 30 -8.26 -11.24 -17.57
CA GLN A 30 -7.65 -12.08 -16.52
C GLN A 30 -8.45 -13.38 -16.28
N SER A 31 -9.76 -13.26 -16.20
CA SER A 31 -10.69 -14.31 -15.79
C SER A 31 -10.67 -15.62 -16.62
N PRO A 32 -10.39 -15.63 -17.94
CA PRO A 32 -10.33 -16.88 -18.69
C PRO A 32 -9.15 -17.79 -18.32
N PHE A 33 -8.13 -17.25 -17.65
CA PHE A 33 -6.89 -17.97 -17.29
C PHE A 33 -6.54 -17.76 -15.83
N PRO A 34 -7.40 -18.18 -14.88
CA PRO A 34 -7.25 -17.82 -13.46
C PRO A 34 -6.02 -18.44 -12.80
N GLY A 35 -5.41 -19.47 -13.39
CA GLY A 35 -4.19 -20.11 -12.87
C GLY A 35 -2.88 -19.49 -13.34
N SER A 36 -2.92 -18.51 -14.26
CA SER A 36 -1.71 -17.96 -14.88
C SER A 36 -1.78 -16.48 -15.25
N ARG A 37 -2.91 -15.80 -15.08
CA ARG A 37 -3.04 -14.37 -15.41
C ARG A 37 -3.37 -13.52 -14.19
N ILE A 38 -2.73 -12.35 -14.13
CA ILE A 38 -2.99 -11.29 -13.17
C ILE A 38 -3.08 -9.95 -13.90
N ALA A 39 -3.67 -8.94 -13.25
CA ALA A 39 -3.89 -7.64 -13.88
C ALA A 39 -2.57 -6.95 -14.26
N TYR A 40 -1.58 -6.89 -13.38
CA TYR A 40 -0.22 -6.39 -13.69
C TYR A 40 0.76 -6.83 -12.59
N VAL A 41 2.07 -6.72 -12.87
CA VAL A 41 3.15 -6.92 -11.88
C VAL A 41 3.09 -5.82 -10.82
N GLY A 42 3.55 -6.09 -9.61
CA GLY A 42 3.49 -5.19 -8.47
C GLY A 42 2.38 -5.58 -7.50
N ASP A 43 1.35 -4.76 -7.31
CA ASP A 43 0.32 -5.00 -6.28
C ASP A 43 -0.42 -6.35 -6.45
N SER A 44 -0.59 -6.85 -7.69
CA SER A 44 -1.15 -8.18 -7.90
C SER A 44 -0.21 -9.29 -7.43
N LEU A 45 1.09 -9.22 -7.78
CA LEU A 45 2.07 -10.21 -7.31
C LEU A 45 2.29 -10.13 -5.80
N GLU A 46 2.27 -8.93 -5.21
CA GLU A 46 2.26 -8.77 -3.75
C GLU A 46 1.07 -9.53 -3.14
N SER A 47 -0.13 -9.33 -3.70
CA SER A 47 -1.34 -10.02 -3.23
C SER A 47 -1.23 -11.54 -3.41
N VAL A 48 -0.71 -12.02 -4.54
CA VAL A 48 -0.45 -13.44 -4.78
C VAL A 48 0.53 -14.01 -3.76
N ALA A 49 1.64 -13.31 -3.52
CA ALA A 49 2.67 -13.73 -2.56
C ALA A 49 2.12 -13.78 -1.13
N ILE A 50 1.33 -12.80 -0.71
CA ILE A 50 0.72 -12.77 0.62
C ILE A 50 -0.30 -13.91 0.77
N VAL A 51 -1.20 -14.10 -0.21
CA VAL A 51 -2.19 -15.18 -0.18
C VAL A 51 -1.50 -16.55 -0.07
N GLY A 52 -0.45 -16.77 -0.85
CA GLY A 52 0.33 -18.03 -0.81
C GLY A 52 1.07 -18.21 0.52
N SER A 53 1.75 -17.16 1.01
CA SER A 53 2.52 -17.20 2.25
C SER A 53 1.61 -17.38 3.47
N VAL A 54 0.56 -16.58 3.60
CA VAL A 54 -0.41 -16.67 4.71
C VAL A 54 -1.15 -18.00 4.68
N GLY A 55 -1.60 -18.46 3.50
CA GLY A 55 -2.30 -19.74 3.37
C GLY A 55 -1.46 -20.93 3.83
N ARG A 56 -0.15 -20.86 3.63
CA ARG A 56 0.80 -21.89 4.12
C ARG A 56 1.10 -21.72 5.61
N GLN A 57 1.36 -20.49 6.05
CA GLN A 57 1.74 -20.18 7.43
C GLN A 57 0.66 -20.58 8.44
N ILE A 58 -0.62 -20.45 8.07
CA ILE A 58 -1.75 -20.91 8.88
C ILE A 58 -1.63 -22.42 9.23
N VAL A 59 -1.06 -23.22 8.33
CA VAL A 59 -0.91 -24.68 8.54
C VAL A 59 0.42 -25.03 9.17
N GLU A 60 1.51 -24.38 8.77
CA GLU A 60 2.87 -24.73 9.21
C GLU A 60 3.24 -24.12 10.57
N ASP A 61 2.89 -22.84 10.81
CA ASP A 61 3.25 -22.13 12.04
C ASP A 61 2.26 -20.97 12.30
N PRO A 62 1.03 -21.26 12.77
CA PRO A 62 -0.02 -20.26 12.97
C PRO A 62 0.32 -19.23 14.06
N LEU A 63 1.25 -19.53 14.98
CA LEU A 63 1.67 -18.58 16.02
C LEU A 63 2.56 -17.47 15.49
N ARG A 64 3.23 -17.70 14.35
CA ARG A 64 4.06 -16.71 13.65
C ARG A 64 3.41 -16.24 12.34
N LEU A 65 2.10 -16.08 12.34
CA LEU A 65 1.33 -15.75 11.15
C LEU A 65 1.76 -14.44 10.49
N PHE A 66 2.27 -13.50 11.27
CA PHE A 66 2.74 -12.20 10.78
C PHE A 66 4.22 -12.16 10.37
N ASP A 67 4.98 -13.23 10.62
CA ASP A 67 6.37 -13.36 10.17
C ASP A 67 6.39 -13.79 8.69
N ALA A 68 6.32 -12.83 7.80
CA ALA A 68 6.44 -13.07 6.37
C ALA A 68 7.90 -13.36 5.96
N GLY A 69 8.10 -14.03 4.83
CA GLY A 69 9.43 -14.35 4.31
C GLY A 69 10.21 -13.16 3.72
N PHE A 70 9.69 -11.95 3.82
CA PHE A 70 10.30 -10.71 3.33
C PHE A 70 10.65 -9.74 4.46
N LEU A 71 11.49 -8.74 4.17
CA LEU A 71 12.00 -7.72 5.10
C LEU A 71 12.73 -8.30 6.33
N HIS A 72 13.41 -9.44 6.18
CA HIS A 72 14.24 -9.99 7.25
C HIS A 72 15.29 -8.96 7.73
N PRO A 73 15.56 -8.81 9.04
CA PRO A 73 15.06 -9.58 10.19
C PRO A 73 13.80 -8.96 10.86
N GLN A 74 13.06 -8.08 10.20
CA GLN A 74 11.91 -7.40 10.77
C GLN A 74 10.85 -8.41 11.27
N PRO A 75 10.55 -8.48 12.57
CA PRO A 75 9.46 -9.31 13.08
C PRO A 75 8.12 -8.76 12.64
N ASN A 76 7.13 -9.63 12.50
CA ASN A 76 5.77 -9.27 12.07
C ASN A 76 5.74 -8.46 10.76
N ALA A 77 6.62 -8.74 9.80
CA ALA A 77 6.76 -7.97 8.56
C ALA A 77 5.45 -7.82 7.76
N LEU A 78 4.51 -8.78 7.90
CA LEU A 78 3.19 -8.71 7.29
C LEU A 78 2.36 -7.51 7.77
N THR A 79 2.64 -6.97 8.97
CA THR A 79 1.94 -5.79 9.49
C THR A 79 2.32 -4.49 8.76
N LEU A 80 3.40 -4.50 7.98
CA LEU A 80 3.81 -3.37 7.14
C LEU A 80 2.99 -3.25 5.84
N THR A 81 2.03 -4.16 5.65
CA THR A 81 0.99 -4.12 4.62
C THR A 81 -0.34 -4.63 5.20
N ASP A 82 -1.41 -4.72 4.40
CA ASP A 82 -2.65 -5.37 4.84
C ASP A 82 -2.51 -6.89 4.81
N HIS A 83 -2.91 -7.55 5.87
CA HIS A 83 -2.67 -8.98 6.11
C HIS A 83 -3.50 -9.94 5.25
N ARG A 84 -4.65 -9.54 4.72
CA ARG A 84 -5.56 -10.35 3.88
C ARG A 84 -5.89 -11.74 4.47
N LEU A 85 -6.00 -11.85 5.82
CA LEU A 85 -6.11 -13.14 6.52
C LEU A 85 -7.34 -13.95 6.10
N LEU A 86 -8.52 -13.36 6.16
CA LEU A 86 -9.74 -14.11 5.84
C LEU A 86 -9.81 -14.54 4.36
N PRO A 87 -9.51 -13.69 3.38
CA PRO A 87 -9.39 -14.13 1.99
C PRO A 87 -8.38 -15.27 1.83
N SER A 88 -7.18 -15.14 2.42
CA SER A 88 -6.13 -16.16 2.33
C SER A 88 -6.54 -17.48 2.98
N LEU A 89 -7.19 -17.44 4.15
CA LEU A 89 -7.68 -18.63 4.85
C LEU A 89 -8.71 -19.38 4.02
N VAL A 90 -9.66 -18.67 3.42
CA VAL A 90 -10.75 -19.28 2.63
C VAL A 90 -10.21 -19.99 1.40
N VAL A 91 -9.16 -19.44 0.75
CA VAL A 91 -8.56 -20.02 -0.47
C VAL A 91 -7.32 -20.86 -0.19
N ALA A 92 -6.88 -20.99 1.07
CA ALA A 92 -5.74 -21.83 1.42
C ALA A 92 -5.87 -23.28 0.89
N PRO A 93 -7.04 -23.95 0.94
CA PRO A 93 -7.19 -25.27 0.35
C PRO A 93 -6.88 -25.31 -1.14
N VAL A 94 -7.27 -24.25 -1.90
CA VAL A 94 -6.97 -24.16 -3.34
C VAL A 94 -5.45 -24.14 -3.54
N PHE A 95 -4.74 -23.29 -2.79
CA PHE A 95 -3.28 -23.20 -2.86
C PHE A 95 -2.59 -24.51 -2.43
N LEU A 96 -2.99 -25.09 -1.31
CA LEU A 96 -2.36 -26.30 -0.76
C LEU A 96 -2.53 -27.52 -1.68
N ILE A 97 -3.68 -27.65 -2.36
CA ILE A 97 -3.95 -28.76 -3.27
C ILE A 97 -3.26 -28.55 -4.62
N THR A 98 -3.29 -27.32 -5.15
CA THR A 98 -2.81 -27.05 -6.52
C THR A 98 -1.36 -26.55 -6.58
N SER A 99 -0.79 -26.14 -5.45
CA SER A 99 0.48 -25.42 -5.36
C SER A 99 0.52 -24.16 -6.24
N ASN A 100 -0.64 -23.62 -6.61
CA ASN A 100 -0.77 -22.46 -7.49
C ASN A 100 -1.29 -21.24 -6.73
N PRO A 101 -0.41 -20.31 -6.28
CA PRO A 101 -0.81 -19.13 -5.55
C PRO A 101 -1.60 -18.13 -6.41
N VAL A 102 -1.40 -18.14 -7.75
CA VAL A 102 -2.16 -17.29 -8.70
C VAL A 102 -3.61 -17.74 -8.76
N LEU A 103 -3.86 -19.05 -8.83
CA LEU A 103 -5.22 -19.60 -8.81
C LEU A 103 -5.93 -19.28 -7.49
N ALA A 104 -5.22 -19.40 -6.36
CA ALA A 104 -5.75 -19.04 -5.05
C ALA A 104 -6.10 -17.55 -4.96
N TYR A 105 -5.21 -16.67 -5.44
CA TYR A 105 -5.47 -15.24 -5.50
C TYR A 105 -6.69 -14.91 -6.36
N ASN A 106 -6.80 -15.48 -7.57
CA ASN A 106 -7.94 -15.24 -8.45
C ASN A 106 -9.25 -15.77 -7.87
N ALA A 107 -9.21 -16.90 -7.14
CA ALA A 107 -10.36 -17.38 -6.40
C ALA A 107 -10.78 -16.43 -5.27
N ALA A 108 -9.80 -15.89 -4.52
CA ALA A 108 -10.07 -14.88 -3.49
C ALA A 108 -10.63 -13.58 -4.09
N LEU A 109 -10.13 -13.18 -5.26
CA LEU A 109 -10.61 -12.01 -6.00
C LEU A 109 -12.08 -12.20 -6.43
N LEU A 110 -12.42 -13.35 -7.01
CA LEU A 110 -13.80 -13.68 -7.35
C LEU A 110 -14.72 -13.63 -6.12
N LEU A 111 -14.30 -14.25 -5.00
CA LEU A 111 -15.05 -14.23 -3.74
C LEU A 111 -15.24 -12.81 -3.20
N ALA A 112 -14.25 -11.93 -3.32
CA ALA A 112 -14.34 -10.55 -2.88
C ALA A 112 -15.45 -9.78 -3.64
N TYR A 113 -15.54 -9.93 -4.97
CA TYR A 113 -16.60 -9.33 -5.77
C TYR A 113 -17.97 -9.92 -5.46
N LEU A 114 -18.06 -11.23 -5.28
CA LEU A 114 -19.31 -11.89 -4.87
C LEU A 114 -19.77 -11.40 -3.50
N LEU A 115 -18.87 -11.28 -2.52
CA LEU A 115 -19.19 -10.75 -1.19
C LEU A 115 -19.65 -9.29 -1.26
N ALA A 116 -19.05 -8.46 -2.09
CA ALA A 116 -19.50 -7.08 -2.30
C ALA A 116 -20.92 -7.04 -2.89
N ALA A 117 -21.19 -7.84 -3.94
CA ALA A 117 -22.50 -7.92 -4.57
C ALA A 117 -23.58 -8.42 -3.58
N PHE A 118 -23.30 -9.50 -2.87
CA PHE A 118 -24.24 -10.02 -1.86
C PHE A 118 -24.41 -9.10 -0.65
N GLY A 119 -23.36 -8.38 -0.24
CA GLY A 119 -23.42 -7.39 0.83
C GLY A 119 -24.33 -6.21 0.47
N GLY A 120 -24.15 -5.61 -0.71
CA GLY A 120 -25.01 -4.55 -1.22
C GLY A 120 -26.46 -4.99 -1.37
N ARG A 121 -26.67 -6.20 -1.91
CA ARG A 121 -28.01 -6.83 -1.98
C ARG A 121 -28.63 -7.04 -0.60
N TYR A 122 -27.88 -7.55 0.36
CA TYR A 122 -28.36 -7.77 1.74
C TYR A 122 -28.82 -6.46 2.38
N LEU A 123 -28.03 -5.40 2.25
CA LEU A 123 -28.41 -4.08 2.74
C LEU A 123 -29.67 -3.57 2.04
N ALA A 124 -29.77 -3.65 0.72
CA ALA A 124 -30.91 -3.20 -0.06
C ALA A 124 -32.22 -3.91 0.32
N LEU A 125 -32.17 -5.24 0.46
CA LEU A 125 -33.31 -6.03 0.96
C LEU A 125 -33.68 -5.64 2.40
N GLY A 126 -32.66 -5.38 3.24
CA GLY A 126 -32.83 -4.89 4.61
C GLY A 126 -33.55 -3.54 4.68
N LEU A 127 -33.37 -2.68 3.68
CA LEU A 127 -34.05 -1.39 3.53
C LEU A 127 -35.46 -1.50 2.90
N GLY A 128 -35.90 -2.71 2.55
CA GLY A 128 -37.25 -2.98 2.04
C GLY A 128 -37.40 -2.87 0.53
N LEU A 129 -36.30 -2.87 -0.24
CA LEU A 129 -36.32 -2.97 -1.69
C LEU A 129 -36.63 -4.39 -2.16
N GLY A 130 -37.27 -4.53 -3.32
CA GLY A 130 -37.58 -5.83 -3.92
C GLY A 130 -36.32 -6.57 -4.43
N PRO A 131 -36.47 -7.86 -4.88
CA PRO A 131 -35.33 -8.69 -5.30
C PRO A 131 -34.51 -8.08 -6.46
N LEU A 132 -35.15 -7.66 -7.55
CA LEU A 132 -34.45 -7.08 -8.72
C LEU A 132 -33.73 -5.76 -8.39
N PRO A 133 -34.37 -4.76 -7.72
CA PRO A 133 -33.68 -3.56 -7.27
C PRO A 133 -32.51 -3.86 -6.32
N ALA A 134 -32.67 -4.84 -5.43
CA ALA A 134 -31.61 -5.24 -4.51
C ALA A 134 -30.43 -5.93 -5.23
N ALA A 135 -30.71 -6.76 -6.22
CA ALA A 135 -29.68 -7.37 -7.07
C ALA A 135 -28.91 -6.29 -7.86
N PHE A 136 -29.60 -5.29 -8.38
CA PHE A 136 -28.98 -4.13 -9.04
C PHE A 136 -28.04 -3.37 -8.10
N ALA A 137 -28.50 -3.00 -6.90
CA ALA A 137 -27.70 -2.28 -5.92
C ALA A 137 -26.43 -3.05 -5.54
N GLY A 138 -26.54 -4.36 -5.39
CA GLY A 138 -25.41 -5.26 -5.13
C GLY A 138 -24.43 -5.31 -6.31
N ALA A 139 -24.94 -5.48 -7.53
CA ALA A 139 -24.12 -5.52 -8.74
C ALA A 139 -23.37 -4.21 -8.96
N LEU A 140 -24.02 -3.07 -8.82
CA LEU A 140 -23.37 -1.76 -8.99
C LEU A 140 -22.31 -1.51 -7.91
N PHE A 141 -22.54 -1.94 -6.68
CA PHE A 141 -21.54 -1.85 -5.61
C PHE A 141 -20.29 -2.72 -5.86
N ALA A 142 -20.46 -3.86 -6.52
CA ALA A 142 -19.34 -4.74 -6.84
C ALA A 142 -18.63 -4.37 -8.15
N PHE A 143 -19.37 -4.03 -9.21
CA PHE A 143 -18.86 -3.95 -10.59
C PHE A 143 -18.84 -2.53 -11.15
N HIS A 144 -18.32 -1.58 -10.38
CA HIS A 144 -18.13 -0.20 -10.85
C HIS A 144 -16.67 0.07 -11.21
N THR A 145 -16.42 1.10 -11.99
CA THR A 145 -15.11 1.43 -12.58
C THR A 145 -13.98 1.44 -11.56
N TYR A 146 -14.17 2.10 -10.39
CA TYR A 146 -13.10 2.17 -9.39
C TYR A 146 -12.80 0.81 -8.76
N ALA A 147 -13.81 0.00 -8.42
CA ALA A 147 -13.60 -1.34 -7.87
C ALA A 147 -12.85 -2.26 -8.86
N ILE A 148 -13.17 -2.17 -10.16
CA ILE A 148 -12.48 -2.95 -11.20
C ILE A 148 -11.03 -2.47 -11.38
N ASN A 149 -10.79 -1.16 -11.34
CA ASN A 149 -9.44 -0.60 -11.41
C ASN A 149 -8.56 -1.01 -10.19
N GLU A 150 -9.19 -1.27 -9.04
CA GLU A 150 -8.54 -1.77 -7.83
C GLU A 150 -8.41 -3.31 -7.77
N ALA A 151 -8.80 -4.04 -8.82
CA ALA A 151 -8.67 -5.52 -8.88
C ALA A 151 -7.27 -6.05 -8.52
N PRO A 152 -6.14 -5.37 -8.88
CA PRO A 152 -4.80 -5.79 -8.47
C PRO A 152 -4.60 -5.87 -6.96
N ARG A 153 -5.39 -5.13 -6.18
CA ARG A 153 -5.26 -4.97 -4.72
C ARG A 153 -6.37 -5.71 -3.99
N LEU A 154 -6.16 -6.99 -3.74
CA LEU A 154 -7.16 -7.86 -3.08
C LEU A 154 -7.72 -7.26 -1.78
N ASN A 155 -6.87 -6.60 -0.97
CA ASN A 155 -7.29 -5.93 0.26
C ASN A 155 -8.30 -4.79 0.01
N ILE A 156 -8.22 -4.12 -1.15
CA ILE A 156 -9.11 -2.99 -1.45
C ILE A 156 -10.46 -3.49 -1.97
N VAL A 157 -10.49 -4.51 -2.80
CA VAL A 157 -11.75 -5.07 -3.30
C VAL A 157 -12.47 -5.97 -2.28
N SER A 158 -11.80 -6.33 -1.17
CA SER A 158 -12.38 -7.12 -0.06
C SER A 158 -13.21 -6.26 0.91
N HIS A 159 -14.13 -5.44 0.41
CA HIS A 159 -14.93 -4.47 1.18
C HIS A 159 -16.37 -4.91 1.44
N GLY A 160 -16.75 -6.11 0.99
CA GLY A 160 -18.16 -6.55 0.97
C GLY A 160 -18.82 -6.66 2.35
N PHE A 161 -18.08 -7.03 3.41
CA PHE A 161 -18.64 -7.16 4.74
C PHE A 161 -19.09 -5.83 5.37
N VAL A 162 -18.60 -4.68 4.90
CA VAL A 162 -19.09 -3.36 5.31
C VAL A 162 -20.58 -3.21 4.96
N ALA A 163 -20.99 -3.60 3.77
CA ALA A 163 -22.39 -3.53 3.36
C ALA A 163 -23.29 -4.50 4.18
N PHE A 164 -22.79 -5.70 4.48
CA PHE A 164 -23.47 -6.62 5.41
C PHE A 164 -23.61 -6.01 6.81
N ALA A 165 -22.57 -5.37 7.34
CA ALA A 165 -22.60 -4.70 8.64
C ALA A 165 -23.65 -3.57 8.66
N LEU A 166 -23.64 -2.69 7.65
CA LEU A 166 -24.63 -1.62 7.53
C LEU A 166 -26.06 -2.15 7.44
N GLY A 167 -26.30 -3.26 6.72
CA GLY A 167 -27.60 -3.92 6.65
C GLY A 167 -28.05 -4.50 7.99
N ALA A 168 -27.11 -5.08 8.75
CA ALA A 168 -27.39 -5.57 10.10
C ALA A 168 -27.65 -4.41 11.08
N LEU A 169 -26.91 -3.29 11.00
CA LEU A 169 -27.14 -2.08 11.77
C LEU A 169 -28.51 -1.48 11.48
N ALA A 170 -28.88 -1.36 10.19
CA ALA A 170 -30.20 -0.87 9.78
C ALA A 170 -31.32 -1.78 10.32
N SER A 171 -31.13 -3.08 10.30
CA SER A 171 -32.07 -4.05 10.91
C SER A 171 -32.19 -3.85 12.41
N TRP A 172 -31.05 -3.71 13.12
CA TRP A 172 -31.03 -3.46 14.57
C TRP A 172 -31.76 -2.17 14.94
N LEU A 173 -31.48 -1.07 14.24
CA LEU A 173 -32.16 0.21 14.48
C LEU A 173 -33.66 0.11 14.28
N ARG A 174 -34.11 -0.64 13.26
CA ARG A 174 -35.51 -0.77 12.90
C ARG A 174 -36.28 -1.73 13.82
N THR A 175 -35.75 -2.91 14.11
CA THR A 175 -36.47 -3.99 14.77
C THR A 175 -36.07 -4.18 16.23
N GLY A 176 -34.86 -3.84 16.63
CA GLY A 176 -34.29 -4.17 17.95
C GLY A 176 -34.01 -5.65 18.15
N GLU A 177 -33.96 -6.45 17.08
CA GLU A 177 -33.70 -7.88 17.15
C GLU A 177 -32.28 -8.17 17.63
N ASN A 178 -32.11 -8.90 18.73
CA ASN A 178 -30.79 -9.21 19.29
C ASN A 178 -29.82 -9.84 18.28
N ALA A 179 -30.29 -10.71 17.40
CA ALA A 179 -29.46 -11.30 16.36
C ALA A 179 -28.87 -10.27 15.38
N ALA A 180 -29.54 -9.13 15.15
CA ALA A 180 -29.08 -8.11 14.26
C ALA A 180 -27.83 -7.38 14.80
N ARG A 181 -27.79 -7.06 16.11
CA ARG A 181 -26.62 -6.42 16.74
C ARG A 181 -25.39 -7.31 16.75
N TRP A 182 -25.58 -8.64 16.95
CA TRP A 182 -24.49 -9.60 16.89
C TRP A 182 -24.00 -9.80 15.45
N ARG A 183 -24.90 -9.84 14.46
CA ARG A 183 -24.52 -9.87 13.03
C ARG A 183 -23.72 -8.62 12.63
N PHE A 184 -24.11 -7.44 13.14
CA PHE A 184 -23.38 -6.20 12.91
C PHE A 184 -21.92 -6.32 13.38
N ALA A 185 -21.70 -6.72 14.64
CA ALA A 185 -20.38 -6.89 15.22
C ALA A 185 -19.57 -7.98 14.47
N LEU A 186 -20.21 -9.12 14.14
CA LEU A 186 -19.59 -10.19 13.37
C LEU A 186 -19.12 -9.72 12.00
N PHE A 187 -19.94 -8.98 11.25
CA PHE A 187 -19.56 -8.53 9.92
C PHE A 187 -18.44 -7.47 9.96
N LEU A 188 -18.41 -6.60 10.97
CA LEU A 188 -17.26 -5.70 11.17
C LEU A 188 -16.00 -6.48 11.53
N LEU A 189 -16.09 -7.50 12.38
CA LEU A 189 -14.95 -8.37 12.71
C LEU A 189 -14.43 -9.10 11.47
N LEU A 190 -15.30 -9.70 10.65
CA LEU A 190 -14.92 -10.36 9.40
C LEU A 190 -14.31 -9.36 8.41
N GLN A 191 -14.80 -8.12 8.38
CA GLN A 191 -14.18 -7.07 7.59
C GLN A 191 -12.76 -6.75 8.06
N GLY A 192 -12.54 -6.69 9.36
CA GLY A 192 -11.22 -6.53 9.96
C GLY A 192 -10.26 -7.64 9.53
N PHE A 193 -10.71 -8.90 9.49
CA PHE A 193 -9.91 -10.03 8.99
C PHE A 193 -9.67 -10.00 7.47
N CYS A 194 -10.42 -9.20 6.70
CA CYS A 194 -10.14 -8.98 5.29
C CYS A 194 -9.10 -7.87 5.08
N ALA A 195 -9.34 -6.69 5.69
CA ALA A 195 -8.50 -5.51 5.52
C ALA A 195 -8.78 -4.45 6.60
N ASN A 196 -7.74 -3.93 7.22
CA ASN A 196 -7.82 -2.91 8.27
C ASN A 196 -8.46 -1.61 7.77
N TYR A 197 -8.17 -1.19 6.53
CA TYR A 197 -8.75 -0.01 5.90
C TYR A 197 -10.28 -0.04 5.92
N HIS A 198 -10.84 -1.17 5.49
CA HIS A 198 -12.30 -1.28 5.37
C HIS A 198 -12.99 -1.49 6.71
N LEU A 199 -12.30 -2.05 7.71
CA LEU A 199 -12.80 -2.02 9.08
C LEU A 199 -12.97 -0.58 9.56
N LEU A 200 -11.94 0.27 9.38
CA LEU A 200 -12.00 1.68 9.76
C LEU A 200 -13.10 2.44 9.01
N TYR A 201 -13.25 2.21 7.70
CA TYR A 201 -14.32 2.82 6.91
C TYR A 201 -15.71 2.26 7.29
N GLY A 202 -15.82 0.98 7.63
CA GLY A 202 -17.05 0.38 8.13
C GLY A 202 -17.50 1.00 9.46
N VAL A 203 -16.56 1.27 10.37
CA VAL A 203 -16.83 1.99 11.62
C VAL A 203 -17.24 3.44 11.31
N LEU A 204 -16.51 4.17 10.46
CA LEU A 204 -16.87 5.54 10.06
C LEU A 204 -18.28 5.60 9.48
N LEU A 205 -18.62 4.72 8.52
CA LEU A 205 -19.93 4.65 7.91
C LEU A 205 -21.02 4.33 8.94
N SER A 206 -20.75 3.44 9.89
CA SER A 206 -21.68 3.13 10.96
C SER A 206 -21.95 4.33 11.86
N VAL A 207 -20.90 5.10 12.19
CA VAL A 207 -21.02 6.37 12.94
C VAL A 207 -21.82 7.40 12.14
N LEU A 208 -21.56 7.54 10.84
CA LEU A 208 -22.34 8.46 9.98
C LEU A 208 -23.83 8.07 9.91
N VAL A 209 -24.13 6.78 9.75
CA VAL A 209 -25.52 6.28 9.77
C VAL A 209 -26.18 6.60 11.11
N LEU A 210 -25.51 6.32 12.24
CA LEU A 210 -26.03 6.63 13.56
C LEU A 210 -26.23 8.13 13.78
N ALA A 211 -25.29 8.96 13.35
CA ALA A 211 -25.37 10.42 13.47
C ALA A 211 -26.56 11.00 12.65
N VAL A 212 -26.70 10.60 11.38
CA VAL A 212 -27.84 11.04 10.56
C VAL A 212 -29.16 10.54 11.12
N CYS A 213 -29.22 9.29 11.61
CA CYS A 213 -30.42 8.78 12.27
C CYS A 213 -30.73 9.51 13.59
N ALA A 214 -29.70 9.92 14.35
CA ALA A 214 -29.87 10.65 15.60
C ALA A 214 -30.45 12.06 15.39
N VAL A 215 -30.09 12.73 14.31
CA VAL A 215 -30.70 14.02 13.92
C VAL A 215 -32.20 13.84 13.66
N ALA A 216 -32.60 12.76 12.99
CA ALA A 216 -34.01 12.53 12.62
C ALA A 216 -34.82 11.89 13.77
N ARG A 217 -34.21 11.02 14.57
CA ARG A 217 -34.87 10.20 15.63
C ARG A 217 -33.92 9.97 16.81
N PRO A 218 -33.60 10.99 17.63
CA PRO A 218 -32.60 10.90 18.68
C PRO A 218 -32.95 9.85 19.74
N GLN A 219 -34.21 9.77 20.16
CA GLN A 219 -34.65 8.80 21.16
C GLN A 219 -34.48 7.35 20.70
N LEU A 220 -34.70 7.07 19.41
CA LEU A 220 -34.49 5.74 18.85
C LEU A 220 -33.01 5.34 18.93
N VAL A 221 -32.12 6.24 18.51
CA VAL A 221 -30.67 5.95 18.53
C VAL A 221 -30.19 5.78 19.96
N LEU A 222 -30.54 6.70 20.87
CA LEU A 222 -30.15 6.63 22.28
C LEU A 222 -30.63 5.34 22.97
N SER A 223 -31.84 4.86 22.64
CA SER A 223 -32.36 3.58 23.20
C SER A 223 -31.67 2.34 22.62
N ARG A 224 -31.14 2.40 21.39
CA ARG A 224 -30.50 1.27 20.70
C ARG A 224 -28.99 1.20 20.93
N LEU A 225 -28.32 2.35 21.11
CA LEU A 225 -26.87 2.45 21.21
C LEU A 225 -26.27 1.55 22.30
N PRO A 226 -26.81 1.46 23.54
CA PRO A 226 -26.26 0.60 24.58
C PRO A 226 -26.24 -0.89 24.18
N GLY A 227 -27.17 -1.32 23.32
CA GLY A 227 -27.21 -2.68 22.82
C GLY A 227 -26.03 -3.08 21.93
N LEU A 228 -25.29 -2.12 21.39
CA LEU A 228 -24.12 -2.39 20.55
C LEU A 228 -22.82 -2.55 21.36
N VAL A 229 -22.80 -2.15 22.64
CA VAL A 229 -21.60 -2.14 23.47
C VAL A 229 -21.01 -3.54 23.65
N VAL A 230 -21.81 -4.47 24.14
CA VAL A 230 -21.34 -5.85 24.41
C VAL A 230 -20.88 -6.56 23.12
N PRO A 231 -21.66 -6.60 22.01
CA PRO A 231 -21.17 -7.18 20.76
C PRO A 231 -19.92 -6.50 20.22
N GLY A 232 -19.81 -5.17 20.38
CA GLY A 232 -18.64 -4.40 19.98
C GLY A 232 -17.39 -4.77 20.78
N LEU A 233 -17.51 -4.87 22.11
CA LEU A 233 -16.40 -5.30 22.97
C LEU A 233 -15.94 -6.71 22.63
N VAL A 234 -16.87 -7.65 22.41
CA VAL A 234 -16.52 -9.01 21.97
C VAL A 234 -15.77 -8.99 20.64
N ALA A 235 -16.23 -8.20 19.67
CA ALA A 235 -15.53 -8.07 18.39
C ALA A 235 -14.12 -7.49 18.56
N ILE A 236 -13.94 -6.48 19.42
CA ILE A 236 -12.63 -5.92 19.74
C ILE A 236 -11.72 -6.98 20.36
N VAL A 237 -12.18 -7.73 21.36
CA VAL A 237 -11.39 -8.78 22.02
C VAL A 237 -10.95 -9.84 21.00
N LEU A 238 -11.86 -10.28 20.12
CA LEU A 238 -11.55 -11.26 19.08
C LEU A 238 -10.60 -10.70 17.99
N PHE A 239 -10.51 -9.38 17.86
CA PHE A 239 -9.62 -8.71 16.93
C PHE A 239 -8.23 -8.40 17.53
N LEU A 240 -8.05 -8.48 18.86
CA LEU A 240 -6.77 -8.20 19.52
C LEU A 240 -5.57 -8.99 18.94
N PRO A 241 -5.70 -10.29 18.61
CA PRO A 241 -4.58 -11.03 18.00
C PRO A 241 -4.06 -10.42 16.68
N ILE A 242 -4.89 -9.65 15.99
CA ILE A 242 -4.51 -8.90 14.80
C ILE A 242 -3.99 -7.51 15.18
N LEU A 243 -4.70 -6.82 16.05
CA LEU A 243 -4.41 -5.43 16.41
C LEU A 243 -3.06 -5.28 17.14
N ILE A 244 -2.72 -6.21 18.04
CA ILE A 244 -1.49 -6.14 18.85
C ILE A 244 -0.22 -6.15 17.95
N PRO A 245 -0.02 -7.11 17.01
CA PRO A 245 1.13 -7.08 16.11
C PRO A 245 1.24 -5.78 15.30
N TYR A 246 0.12 -5.22 14.82
CA TYR A 246 0.11 -3.92 14.13
C TYR A 246 0.54 -2.79 15.06
N ALA A 247 -0.06 -2.69 16.24
CA ALA A 247 0.25 -1.63 17.20
C ALA A 247 1.72 -1.69 17.65
N THR A 248 2.24 -2.89 17.92
CA THR A 248 3.64 -3.08 18.32
C THR A 248 4.61 -2.71 17.21
N THR A 249 4.36 -3.15 15.96
CA THR A 249 5.24 -2.81 14.83
C THR A 249 5.18 -1.32 14.49
N MET A 250 3.99 -0.72 14.42
CA MET A 250 3.84 0.71 14.16
C MET A 250 4.52 1.56 15.23
N GLY A 251 4.38 1.17 16.51
CA GLY A 251 5.03 1.85 17.64
C GLY A 251 6.55 1.64 17.66
N SER A 252 7.03 0.41 17.39
CA SER A 252 8.46 0.12 17.38
C SER A 252 9.23 0.77 16.23
N LEU A 253 8.56 1.13 15.14
CA LEU A 253 9.15 1.79 13.99
C LEU A 253 8.79 3.29 13.93
N GLU A 254 7.95 3.79 14.83
CA GLU A 254 7.43 5.17 14.83
C GLU A 254 6.86 5.60 13.45
N LEU A 255 6.14 4.67 12.80
CA LEU A 255 5.62 4.91 11.46
C LEU A 255 4.43 5.87 11.52
N VAL A 256 4.57 7.00 10.84
CA VAL A 256 3.50 8.00 10.65
C VAL A 256 3.44 8.33 9.16
N ARG A 257 2.26 8.53 8.62
CA ARG A 257 2.09 9.01 7.25
C ARG A 257 1.91 10.51 7.22
N SER A 258 2.46 11.13 6.19
CA SER A 258 2.16 12.52 5.84
C SER A 258 0.66 12.69 5.54
N ARG A 259 0.16 13.92 5.65
CA ARG A 259 -1.24 14.24 5.32
C ARG A 259 -1.59 13.78 3.91
N PRO A 260 -2.61 12.94 3.74
CA PRO A 260 -2.93 12.35 2.44
C PRO A 260 -3.70 13.36 1.57
N ARG A 261 -3.22 13.57 0.36
CA ARG A 261 -4.01 14.23 -0.68
C ARG A 261 -5.06 13.23 -1.19
N GLY A 262 -6.29 13.72 -1.39
CA GLY A 262 -7.35 12.95 -2.04
C GLY A 262 -7.35 13.14 -3.55
N ILE A 263 -8.45 12.73 -4.18
CA ILE A 263 -8.68 12.93 -5.61
C ILE A 263 -9.22 14.33 -5.92
N ASP A 264 -9.08 14.73 -7.18
CA ASP A 264 -9.84 15.86 -7.75
C ASP A 264 -11.30 15.45 -7.98
N LEU A 265 -12.25 16.35 -7.77
CA LEU A 265 -13.69 16.06 -7.95
C LEU A 265 -14.02 15.53 -9.36
N LEU A 266 -13.27 15.95 -10.39
CA LEU A 266 -13.50 15.50 -11.77
C LEU A 266 -13.25 13.99 -11.97
N HIS A 267 -12.54 13.32 -11.07
CA HIS A 267 -12.36 11.85 -11.15
C HIS A 267 -13.69 11.09 -11.05
N TYR A 268 -14.70 11.66 -10.37
CA TYR A 268 -16.04 11.07 -10.31
C TYR A 268 -16.77 11.09 -11.67
N PHE A 269 -16.30 11.90 -12.61
CA PHE A 269 -16.84 12.02 -13.97
C PHE A 269 -15.87 11.52 -15.03
N SER A 270 -14.74 10.94 -14.64
CA SER A 270 -13.70 10.42 -15.53
C SER A 270 -13.62 8.91 -15.43
N THR A 271 -13.46 8.25 -16.56
CA THR A 271 -13.39 6.78 -16.66
C THR A 271 -12.04 6.28 -17.19
N SER A 272 -11.82 4.96 -17.16
CA SER A 272 -10.66 4.33 -17.78
C SER A 272 -10.66 4.55 -19.29
N PRO A 273 -9.50 4.77 -19.94
CA PRO A 273 -9.41 4.81 -21.40
C PRO A 273 -9.91 3.55 -22.10
N THR A 274 -9.93 2.42 -21.38
CA THR A 274 -10.43 1.13 -21.89
C THR A 274 -11.94 0.96 -21.76
N ASN A 275 -12.66 1.94 -21.20
CA ASN A 275 -14.12 1.86 -21.06
C ASN A 275 -14.78 1.88 -22.44
N TRP A 276 -15.72 0.99 -22.66
CA TRP A 276 -16.36 0.79 -23.95
C TRP A 276 -17.18 1.99 -24.45
N ILE A 277 -17.83 2.71 -23.54
CA ILE A 277 -18.80 3.76 -23.89
C ILE A 277 -18.14 5.13 -23.69
N TRP A 278 -17.47 5.33 -22.58
CA TRP A 278 -16.99 6.61 -22.12
C TRP A 278 -15.48 6.78 -22.12
N GLY A 279 -14.72 5.85 -22.75
CA GLY A 279 -13.26 5.81 -22.71
C GLY A 279 -12.56 7.08 -23.21
N SER A 280 -13.24 7.89 -24.04
CA SER A 280 -12.75 9.20 -24.48
C SER A 280 -12.80 10.29 -23.39
N ILE A 281 -13.59 10.07 -22.32
CA ILE A 281 -13.72 10.97 -21.18
C ILE A 281 -12.72 10.50 -20.11
N GLY A 282 -11.43 10.56 -20.44
CA GLY A 282 -10.35 10.27 -19.49
C GLY A 282 -10.08 11.45 -18.55
N PRO A 283 -9.45 11.22 -17.40
CA PRO A 283 -8.97 12.31 -16.56
C PRO A 283 -7.95 13.15 -17.34
N PRO A 284 -7.92 14.48 -17.15
CA PRO A 284 -6.87 15.33 -17.71
C PRO A 284 -5.49 14.76 -17.42
N ALA A 285 -4.53 14.95 -18.32
CA ALA A 285 -3.17 14.36 -18.19
C ALA A 285 -2.49 14.64 -16.84
N ARG A 286 -2.82 15.76 -16.20
CA ARG A 286 -2.34 16.15 -14.85
C ARG A 286 -2.90 15.28 -13.72
N LEU A 287 -4.01 14.57 -13.94
CA LEU A 287 -4.74 13.77 -12.94
C LEU A 287 -4.54 12.26 -13.15
N GLN A 288 -3.74 11.84 -14.14
CA GLN A 288 -3.57 10.42 -14.51
C GLN A 288 -2.88 9.56 -13.45
N GLN A 289 -2.35 10.16 -12.38
CA GLN A 289 -1.69 9.42 -11.29
C GLN A 289 -2.67 8.71 -10.33
N GLN A 290 -3.95 9.09 -10.38
CA GLN A 290 -5.00 8.53 -9.54
C GLN A 290 -5.99 7.75 -10.41
N GLY A 291 -6.51 6.63 -9.91
CA GLY A 291 -7.46 5.80 -10.64
C GLY A 291 -8.81 6.51 -10.88
N PRO A 292 -9.51 6.20 -11.98
CA PRO A 292 -10.82 6.78 -12.28
C PRO A 292 -11.87 6.34 -11.25
N HIS A 293 -12.66 7.28 -10.74
CA HIS A 293 -13.75 7.05 -9.79
C HIS A 293 -15.12 7.19 -10.44
N PHE A 294 -15.21 6.99 -11.73
CA PHE A 294 -16.41 7.21 -12.53
C PHE A 294 -17.69 6.67 -11.87
N VAL A 295 -18.62 7.57 -11.60
CA VAL A 295 -19.90 7.25 -10.93
C VAL A 295 -20.93 6.65 -11.88
N GLY A 296 -20.72 6.76 -13.19
CA GLY A 296 -21.67 6.39 -14.22
C GLY A 296 -22.72 7.48 -14.46
N PHE A 297 -22.94 7.84 -15.71
CA PHE A 297 -23.97 8.86 -16.02
C PHE A 297 -25.38 8.29 -15.91
N VAL A 298 -25.60 7.05 -16.37
CA VAL A 298 -26.87 6.34 -16.23
C VAL A 298 -27.14 6.02 -14.76
N ALA A 299 -26.13 5.52 -14.03
CA ALA A 299 -26.24 5.21 -12.61
C ALA A 299 -26.56 6.47 -11.78
N LEU A 300 -25.88 7.59 -12.05
CA LEU A 300 -26.15 8.87 -11.40
C LEU A 300 -27.57 9.40 -11.71
N ALA A 301 -27.98 9.36 -13.00
CA ALA A 301 -29.30 9.80 -13.40
C ALA A 301 -30.41 9.01 -12.69
N ILE A 302 -30.34 7.68 -12.66
CA ILE A 302 -31.34 6.87 -11.97
C ILE A 302 -31.29 7.04 -10.45
N ALA A 303 -30.12 7.32 -9.87
CA ALA A 303 -29.98 7.62 -8.44
C ALA A 303 -30.65 8.96 -8.08
N LEU A 304 -30.46 10.01 -8.88
CA LEU A 304 -31.12 11.30 -8.71
C LEU A 304 -32.63 11.18 -8.87
N ILE A 305 -33.11 10.45 -9.88
CA ILE A 305 -34.55 10.18 -10.06
C ILE A 305 -35.08 9.40 -8.83
N GLY A 306 -34.37 8.38 -8.35
CA GLY A 306 -34.75 7.61 -7.16
C GLY A 306 -34.84 8.48 -5.91
N LEU A 307 -33.89 9.39 -5.71
CA LEU A 307 -33.92 10.35 -4.61
C LEU A 307 -35.15 11.30 -4.71
N VAL A 308 -35.43 11.84 -5.89
CA VAL A 308 -36.60 12.68 -6.12
C VAL A 308 -37.91 11.90 -5.86
N LEU A 309 -38.01 10.68 -6.37
CA LEU A 309 -39.17 9.81 -6.14
C LEU A 309 -39.39 9.49 -4.66
N ALA A 310 -38.32 9.15 -3.93
CA ALA A 310 -38.36 8.88 -2.50
C ALA A 310 -38.68 10.14 -1.66
N SER A 311 -38.24 11.31 -2.09
CA SER A 311 -38.42 12.59 -1.37
C SER A 311 -39.89 13.07 -1.38
N ARG A 312 -40.69 12.65 -2.34
CA ARG A 312 -42.12 13.03 -2.44
C ARG A 312 -42.89 12.52 -1.20
N ARG A 313 -43.81 13.34 -0.66
CA ARG A 313 -44.61 12.97 0.53
C ARG A 313 -45.68 11.93 0.23
N ALA A 314 -46.08 11.77 -1.01
CA ALA A 314 -47.09 10.84 -1.49
C ALA A 314 -46.51 9.90 -2.56
N GLY A 315 -47.09 8.67 -2.67
CA GLY A 315 -46.71 7.66 -3.65
C GLY A 315 -45.95 6.47 -3.03
N ALA A 316 -45.85 5.38 -3.78
CA ALA A 316 -45.28 4.12 -3.30
C ALA A 316 -43.81 4.22 -2.84
N ALA A 317 -43.04 5.11 -3.46
CA ALA A 317 -41.62 5.31 -3.13
C ALA A 317 -41.39 6.13 -1.86
N SER A 318 -42.41 6.82 -1.33
CA SER A 318 -42.28 7.63 -0.10
C SER A 318 -41.95 6.81 1.15
N ARG A 319 -42.23 5.49 1.14
CA ARG A 319 -41.78 4.56 2.19
C ARG A 319 -40.26 4.50 2.36
N HIS A 320 -39.49 4.85 1.32
CA HIS A 320 -38.04 4.85 1.33
C HIS A 320 -37.44 6.21 1.71
N ARG A 321 -38.27 7.25 1.92
CA ARG A 321 -37.85 8.65 2.11
C ARG A 321 -36.75 8.80 3.17
N ALA A 322 -36.96 8.22 4.35
CA ALA A 322 -36.06 8.44 5.48
C ALA A 322 -34.63 7.95 5.19
N TRP A 323 -34.50 6.72 4.73
CA TRP A 323 -33.19 6.17 4.44
C TRP A 323 -32.59 6.73 3.13
N ALA A 324 -33.40 7.07 2.12
CA ALA A 324 -32.89 7.65 0.89
C ALA A 324 -32.26 9.04 1.12
N LEU A 325 -32.92 9.88 1.93
CA LEU A 325 -32.33 11.18 2.33
C LEU A 325 -31.09 10.99 3.17
N ALA A 326 -31.08 10.06 4.11
CA ALA A 326 -29.89 9.72 4.89
C ALA A 326 -28.73 9.25 3.99
N THR A 327 -29.02 8.38 3.03
CA THR A 327 -28.03 7.90 2.06
C THR A 327 -27.48 9.04 1.22
N ALA A 328 -28.31 9.96 0.74
CA ALA A 328 -27.87 11.12 -0.03
C ALA A 328 -26.91 12.01 0.78
N VAL A 329 -27.24 12.29 2.04
CA VAL A 329 -26.35 13.05 2.95
C VAL A 329 -25.02 12.34 3.15
N ILE A 330 -25.05 11.02 3.40
CA ILE A 330 -23.84 10.22 3.59
C ILE A 330 -22.98 10.21 2.31
N VAL A 331 -23.59 10.06 1.13
CA VAL A 331 -22.87 10.12 -0.16
C VAL A 331 -22.13 11.45 -0.32
N VAL A 332 -22.80 12.58 -0.02
CA VAL A 332 -22.16 13.91 -0.08
C VAL A 332 -20.97 14.00 0.90
N ILE A 333 -21.12 13.49 2.12
CA ILE A 333 -20.04 13.47 3.11
C ILE A 333 -18.88 12.59 2.61
N LEU A 334 -19.15 11.41 2.05
CA LEU A 334 -18.13 10.51 1.54
C LEU A 334 -17.36 11.10 0.36
N VAL A 335 -18.07 11.76 -0.57
CA VAL A 335 -17.43 12.52 -1.66
C VAL A 335 -16.51 13.58 -1.07
N ALA A 336 -17.01 14.39 -0.14
CA ALA A 336 -16.21 15.45 0.49
C ALA A 336 -14.96 14.91 1.21
N LEU A 337 -15.07 13.80 1.93
CA LEU A 337 -13.95 13.16 2.61
C LEU A 337 -12.95 12.52 1.63
N SER A 338 -13.41 11.97 0.50
CA SER A 338 -12.54 11.34 -0.51
C SER A 338 -11.64 12.35 -1.23
N LEU A 339 -11.98 13.64 -1.23
CA LEU A 339 -11.16 14.71 -1.78
C LEU A 339 -9.91 15.02 -0.91
N GLY A 340 -9.78 14.40 0.27
CA GLY A 340 -8.60 14.49 1.11
C GLY A 340 -8.57 15.70 2.04
N ASP A 341 -7.36 16.06 2.47
CA ASP A 341 -7.12 17.20 3.38
C ASP A 341 -7.23 18.56 2.69
N ARG A 342 -7.17 18.60 1.35
CA ARG A 342 -7.37 19.78 0.52
C ARG A 342 -8.27 19.45 -0.65
N TRP A 343 -9.25 20.30 -0.89
CA TRP A 343 -10.17 20.13 -2.00
C TRP A 343 -9.56 20.61 -3.31
N ALA A 344 -9.66 19.78 -4.33
CA ALA A 344 -9.27 20.13 -5.69
C ALA A 344 -10.44 19.90 -6.68
N VAL A 345 -10.62 20.86 -7.59
CA VAL A 345 -11.54 20.78 -8.72
C VAL A 345 -10.84 21.29 -9.96
N ALA A 346 -10.73 20.49 -10.99
CA ALA A 346 -10.01 20.83 -12.22
C ALA A 346 -8.55 21.28 -11.94
N SER A 347 -7.89 20.64 -11.00
CA SER A 347 -6.53 20.94 -10.51
C SER A 347 -6.39 22.28 -9.78
N ARG A 348 -7.48 22.98 -9.49
CA ARG A 348 -7.48 24.19 -8.65
C ARG A 348 -7.72 23.79 -7.20
N ASP A 349 -6.89 24.30 -6.31
CA ASP A 349 -7.01 24.10 -4.87
C ASP A 349 -8.05 25.10 -4.29
N PHE A 350 -9.04 24.57 -3.57
CA PHE A 350 -10.09 25.34 -2.91
C PHE A 350 -9.91 25.44 -1.39
N GLY A 351 -8.78 24.98 -0.87
CA GLY A 351 -8.46 25.08 0.54
C GLY A 351 -8.67 23.79 1.34
N PRO A 352 -8.70 23.87 2.69
CA PRO A 352 -8.75 22.70 3.56
C PRO A 352 -10.02 21.87 3.36
N GLY A 353 -9.86 20.56 3.28
CA GLY A 353 -10.92 19.58 3.20
C GLY A 353 -11.27 18.96 4.57
N PRO A 354 -12.50 18.41 4.73
CA PRO A 354 -12.95 17.87 6.01
C PRO A 354 -12.19 16.61 6.44
N TYR A 355 -11.48 15.95 5.54
CA TYR A 355 -10.62 14.81 5.89
C TYR A 355 -9.48 15.22 6.84
N GLY A 356 -8.99 16.47 6.73
CA GLY A 356 -8.00 17.02 7.65
C GLY A 356 -8.42 16.93 9.11
N LEU A 357 -9.73 17.12 9.41
CA LEU A 357 -10.26 16.96 10.76
C LEU A 357 -10.15 15.51 11.26
N LEU A 358 -10.42 14.53 10.40
CA LEU A 358 -10.24 13.11 10.78
C LEU A 358 -8.77 12.80 11.03
N TYR A 359 -7.87 13.32 10.20
CA TYR A 359 -6.44 13.11 10.35
C TYR A 359 -5.90 13.72 11.65
N ASP A 360 -6.34 14.94 12.01
CA ASP A 360 -5.84 15.65 13.19
C ASP A 360 -6.39 15.08 14.50
N TYR A 361 -7.69 14.76 14.53
CA TYR A 361 -8.38 14.42 15.78
C TYR A 361 -8.64 12.92 15.99
N VAL A 362 -8.53 12.07 14.94
CA VAL A 362 -8.79 10.63 15.07
C VAL A 362 -7.52 9.84 14.73
N PRO A 363 -6.78 9.35 15.74
CA PRO A 363 -5.45 8.75 15.54
C PRO A 363 -5.40 7.65 14.48
N ALA A 364 -6.46 6.83 14.33
CA ALA A 364 -6.53 5.76 13.34
C ALA A 364 -6.44 6.29 11.89
N PHE A 365 -6.89 7.51 11.60
CA PHE A 365 -6.83 8.11 10.27
C PHE A 365 -5.43 8.62 9.89
N LYS A 366 -4.49 8.73 10.84
CA LYS A 366 -3.08 9.02 10.55
C LYS A 366 -2.38 7.89 9.77
N PHE A 367 -2.94 6.69 9.77
CA PHE A 367 -2.43 5.54 9.00
C PHE A 367 -3.07 5.38 7.62
N VAL A 368 -4.11 6.16 7.32
CA VAL A 368 -4.79 6.12 6.01
C VAL A 368 -4.01 6.97 5.01
N ARG A 369 -3.45 6.32 3.99
CA ARG A 369 -2.69 6.99 2.92
C ARG A 369 -3.60 7.55 1.81
N ILE A 370 -4.72 6.88 1.53
CA ILE A 370 -5.51 7.06 0.31
C ILE A 370 -6.99 7.21 0.68
N PRO A 371 -7.45 8.45 1.02
CA PRO A 371 -8.83 8.73 1.41
C PRO A 371 -9.84 8.51 0.27
N GLU A 372 -9.40 8.59 -0.97
CA GLU A 372 -10.23 8.37 -2.17
C GLU A 372 -10.89 6.98 -2.20
N ARG A 373 -10.36 5.99 -1.45
CA ARG A 373 -10.98 4.67 -1.30
C ARG A 373 -12.38 4.71 -0.68
N LEU A 374 -12.77 5.82 -0.04
CA LEU A 374 -14.15 6.09 0.35
C LEU A 374 -15.11 6.14 -0.84
N GLY A 375 -14.60 6.40 -2.04
CA GLY A 375 -15.35 6.34 -3.31
C GLY A 375 -16.01 4.99 -3.58
N LEU A 376 -15.49 3.87 -3.06
CA LEU A 376 -16.15 2.55 -3.11
C LEU A 376 -17.56 2.63 -2.50
N PHE A 377 -17.71 3.31 -1.37
CA PHE A 377 -18.97 3.39 -0.65
C PHE A 377 -19.89 4.50 -1.17
N VAL A 378 -19.37 5.47 -1.93
CA VAL A 378 -20.19 6.37 -2.75
C VAL A 378 -21.04 5.55 -3.72
N MET A 379 -20.44 4.54 -4.37
CA MET A 379 -21.14 3.67 -5.32
C MET A 379 -22.20 2.77 -4.64
N LEU A 380 -21.99 2.38 -3.39
CA LEU A 380 -23.04 1.71 -2.60
C LEU A 380 -24.27 2.62 -2.44
N GLY A 381 -24.05 3.88 -2.09
CA GLY A 381 -25.13 4.87 -1.95
C GLY A 381 -25.84 5.16 -3.28
N VAL A 382 -25.08 5.35 -4.36
CA VAL A 382 -25.65 5.54 -5.73
C VAL A 382 -26.48 4.33 -6.13
N GLY A 383 -25.99 3.12 -5.88
CA GLY A 383 -26.73 1.88 -6.16
C GLY A 383 -28.04 1.76 -5.39
N LEU A 384 -28.04 2.11 -4.09
CA LEU A 384 -29.25 2.10 -3.26
C LEU A 384 -30.29 3.13 -3.75
N LEU A 385 -29.86 4.35 -4.07
CA LEU A 385 -30.76 5.39 -4.59
C LEU A 385 -31.31 5.02 -5.98
N GLY A 386 -30.45 4.50 -6.88
CA GLY A 386 -30.85 4.01 -8.19
C GLY A 386 -31.84 2.86 -8.12
N ALA A 387 -31.68 1.98 -7.13
CA ALA A 387 -32.58 0.84 -6.91
C ALA A 387 -34.03 1.27 -6.64
N VAL A 388 -34.28 2.47 -6.07
CA VAL A 388 -35.64 3.02 -5.92
C VAL A 388 -36.28 3.28 -7.27
N THR A 389 -35.52 3.78 -8.25
CA THR A 389 -35.99 3.99 -9.64
C THR A 389 -36.31 2.65 -10.31
N ILE A 390 -35.40 1.68 -10.18
CA ILE A 390 -35.60 0.32 -10.71
C ILE A 390 -36.87 -0.32 -10.13
N GLU A 391 -37.08 -0.19 -8.80
CA GLU A 391 -38.28 -0.67 -8.13
C GLU A 391 -39.53 0.00 -8.67
N ARG A 392 -39.50 1.34 -8.88
CA ARG A 392 -40.65 2.07 -9.42
C ARG A 392 -41.04 1.64 -10.82
N ILE A 393 -40.03 1.44 -11.71
CA ILE A 393 -40.27 0.97 -13.07
C ILE A 393 -40.85 -0.45 -13.05
N SER A 394 -40.26 -1.34 -12.26
CA SER A 394 -40.71 -2.72 -12.13
C SER A 394 -42.14 -2.81 -11.58
N SER A 395 -42.45 -2.04 -10.52
CA SER A 395 -43.79 -2.00 -9.89
C SER A 395 -44.85 -1.35 -10.79
N ALA A 396 -44.44 -0.60 -11.84
CA ALA A 396 -45.37 -0.06 -12.85
C ALA A 396 -45.70 -1.08 -13.95
N GLY A 397 -45.38 -2.38 -13.75
CA GLY A 397 -45.65 -3.44 -14.72
C GLY A 397 -44.63 -3.52 -15.86
N ARG A 398 -43.45 -2.89 -15.72
CA ARG A 398 -42.41 -2.84 -16.77
C ARG A 398 -41.09 -3.50 -16.31
N PRO A 399 -41.09 -4.79 -15.89
CA PRO A 399 -39.88 -5.43 -15.35
C PRO A 399 -38.75 -5.58 -16.38
N ALA A 400 -39.07 -5.77 -17.66
CA ALA A 400 -38.07 -5.83 -18.73
C ALA A 400 -37.34 -4.48 -18.92
N LEU A 401 -38.08 -3.36 -18.85
CA LEU A 401 -37.49 -2.02 -18.88
C LEU A 401 -36.62 -1.79 -17.64
N ALA A 402 -37.09 -2.17 -16.46
CA ALA A 402 -36.32 -2.07 -15.23
C ALA A 402 -35.02 -2.86 -15.32
N PHE A 403 -35.05 -4.07 -15.86
CA PHE A 403 -33.87 -4.89 -16.10
C PHE A 403 -32.92 -4.25 -17.12
N GLY A 404 -33.43 -3.76 -18.26
CA GLY A 404 -32.62 -3.08 -19.28
C GLY A 404 -31.91 -1.84 -18.76
N VAL A 405 -32.60 -1.00 -17.97
CA VAL A 405 -32.02 0.20 -17.31
C VAL A 405 -30.96 -0.22 -16.27
N ALA A 406 -31.21 -1.26 -15.48
CA ALA A 406 -30.24 -1.79 -14.52
C ALA A 406 -28.97 -2.28 -15.24
N MET A 407 -29.12 -3.03 -16.32
CA MET A 407 -27.98 -3.54 -17.10
C MET A 407 -27.21 -2.38 -17.78
N ALA A 408 -27.90 -1.38 -18.31
CA ALA A 408 -27.24 -0.20 -18.89
C ALA A 408 -26.38 0.52 -17.83
N ALA A 409 -26.89 0.73 -16.61
CA ALA A 409 -26.17 1.37 -15.53
C ALA A 409 -25.00 0.51 -15.00
N ILE A 410 -25.05 -0.82 -15.11
CA ILE A 410 -23.93 -1.69 -14.73
C ILE A 410 -22.88 -1.71 -15.84
N PHE A 411 -23.29 -1.93 -17.11
CA PHE A 411 -22.35 -2.09 -18.21
C PHE A 411 -21.69 -0.79 -18.67
N GLU A 412 -22.21 0.39 -18.32
CA GLU A 412 -21.50 1.65 -18.55
C GLU A 412 -20.15 1.73 -17.79
N HIS A 413 -19.97 0.90 -16.75
CA HIS A 413 -18.72 0.78 -16.01
C HIS A 413 -17.75 -0.25 -16.62
N PHE A 414 -18.16 -1.01 -17.62
CA PHE A 414 -17.32 -2.05 -18.18
C PHE A 414 -16.07 -1.48 -18.84
N SER A 415 -14.94 -1.88 -18.30
CA SER A 415 -13.61 -1.49 -18.77
C SER A 415 -12.70 -2.71 -18.68
N PRO A 416 -12.34 -3.33 -19.82
CA PRO A 416 -11.35 -4.42 -19.81
C PRO A 416 -10.09 -3.99 -19.06
N LEU A 417 -9.52 -4.90 -18.28
CA LEU A 417 -8.28 -4.64 -17.55
C LEU A 417 -7.16 -4.30 -18.56
N PRO A 418 -6.51 -3.12 -18.43
CA PRO A 418 -5.65 -2.62 -19.53
C PRO A 418 -4.31 -3.35 -19.62
N LEU A 419 -3.85 -3.95 -18.53
CA LEU A 419 -2.55 -4.61 -18.44
C LEU A 419 -2.74 -6.00 -17.85
N ILE A 420 -2.31 -7.04 -18.60
CA ILE A 420 -2.34 -8.42 -18.14
C ILE A 420 -0.93 -8.99 -18.22
N THR A 421 -0.53 -9.64 -17.14
CA THR A 421 0.74 -10.37 -17.03
C THR A 421 0.45 -11.86 -16.93
N GLU A 422 1.11 -12.65 -17.75
CA GLU A 422 1.11 -14.12 -17.64
C GLU A 422 2.23 -14.53 -16.66
N VAL A 423 1.83 -15.21 -15.60
CA VAL A 423 2.72 -15.65 -14.51
C VAL A 423 2.99 -17.15 -14.68
N PRO A 424 4.22 -17.63 -14.40
CA PRO A 424 4.55 -19.05 -14.50
C PRO A 424 3.60 -19.93 -13.69
N ARG A 425 3.15 -21.03 -14.30
CA ARG A 425 2.40 -22.09 -13.59
C ARG A 425 3.35 -22.89 -12.70
N PRO A 426 2.86 -23.67 -11.74
CA PRO A 426 3.71 -24.50 -10.88
C PRO A 426 4.67 -25.43 -11.63
N SER A 427 4.25 -25.97 -12.78
CA SER A 427 5.09 -26.81 -13.64
C SER A 427 6.18 -26.04 -14.40
N GLU A 428 6.04 -24.73 -14.53
CA GLU A 428 6.92 -23.84 -15.31
C GLU A 428 7.92 -23.08 -14.41
N ILE A 429 7.90 -23.30 -13.09
CA ILE A 429 8.78 -22.63 -12.14
C ILE A 429 10.24 -22.91 -12.51
N PRO A 430 11.09 -21.86 -12.59
CA PRO A 430 12.49 -22.00 -13.00
C PRO A 430 13.29 -22.97 -12.15
N ALA A 431 14.28 -23.60 -12.77
CA ALA A 431 15.13 -24.61 -12.11
C ALA A 431 15.85 -24.06 -10.88
N VAL A 432 16.27 -22.81 -10.90
CA VAL A 432 16.91 -22.13 -9.76
C VAL A 432 16.01 -22.13 -8.52
N TYR A 433 14.74 -21.77 -8.67
CA TYR A 433 13.79 -21.72 -7.56
C TYR A 433 13.36 -23.12 -7.09
N ARG A 434 13.29 -24.11 -7.99
CA ARG A 434 13.09 -25.52 -7.60
C ARG A 434 14.26 -26.06 -6.83
N TRP A 435 15.48 -25.70 -7.21
CA TRP A 435 16.69 -26.09 -6.49
C TRP A 435 16.74 -25.43 -5.11
N LEU A 436 16.46 -24.12 -5.01
CA LEU A 436 16.37 -23.40 -3.73
C LEU A 436 15.34 -24.03 -2.79
N ALA A 437 14.21 -24.52 -3.32
CA ALA A 437 13.17 -25.17 -2.52
C ALA A 437 13.65 -26.47 -1.83
N MET A 438 14.71 -27.10 -2.35
CA MET A 438 15.33 -28.30 -1.78
C MET A 438 16.43 -28.00 -0.76
N GLN A 439 16.85 -26.72 -0.65
CA GLN A 439 17.87 -26.29 0.29
C GLN A 439 17.27 -26.01 1.69
N PRO A 440 18.07 -26.04 2.76
CA PRO A 440 17.66 -25.53 4.07
C PRO A 440 17.13 -24.10 3.96
N ARG A 441 16.14 -23.76 4.80
CA ARG A 441 15.57 -22.42 4.83
C ARG A 441 16.60 -21.42 5.37
N GLU A 442 17.06 -20.54 4.52
CA GLU A 442 18.07 -19.52 4.81
C GLU A 442 17.56 -18.13 4.37
N VAL A 443 18.36 -17.12 4.63
CA VAL A 443 18.16 -15.76 4.10
C VAL A 443 18.92 -15.65 2.79
N ILE A 444 18.27 -15.19 1.73
CA ILE A 444 18.90 -14.98 0.43
C ILE A 444 18.65 -13.57 -0.07
N VAL A 445 19.47 -13.11 -0.99
CA VAL A 445 19.20 -11.95 -1.84
C VAL A 445 19.30 -12.34 -3.29
N GLU A 446 18.48 -11.72 -4.12
CA GLU A 446 18.49 -11.86 -5.57
C GLU A 446 19.02 -10.58 -6.21
N ILE A 447 19.89 -10.70 -7.19
CA ILE A 447 20.57 -9.59 -7.87
C ILE A 447 20.41 -9.75 -9.37
N PRO A 448 20.23 -8.65 -10.12
CA PRO A 448 20.34 -7.26 -9.73
C PRO A 448 19.13 -6.75 -8.95
N VAL A 449 19.38 -5.96 -7.91
CA VAL A 449 18.35 -5.11 -7.31
C VAL A 449 18.23 -3.82 -8.11
N ARG A 450 17.12 -3.14 -7.97
CA ARG A 450 16.85 -1.88 -8.67
C ARG A 450 16.61 -0.76 -7.68
N GLY A 451 16.81 0.48 -8.15
CA GLY A 451 16.60 1.67 -7.33
C GLY A 451 15.18 1.77 -6.76
N GLU A 452 14.97 2.66 -5.80
CA GLU A 452 13.67 2.83 -5.09
C GLU A 452 12.49 3.11 -6.04
N ALA A 453 12.75 3.68 -7.23
CA ALA A 453 11.73 3.93 -8.24
C ALA A 453 11.09 2.65 -8.79
N LEU A 454 11.78 1.52 -8.70
CA LEU A 454 11.38 0.22 -9.26
C LEU A 454 11.18 -0.87 -8.19
N ILE A 455 10.99 -0.47 -6.95
CA ILE A 455 10.78 -1.37 -5.79
C ILE A 455 9.71 -2.45 -6.03
N ARG A 456 8.74 -2.19 -6.90
CA ARG A 456 7.68 -3.16 -7.25
C ARG A 456 8.20 -4.45 -7.87
N GLN A 457 9.44 -4.49 -8.35
CA GLN A 457 10.06 -5.72 -8.85
C GLN A 457 10.29 -6.76 -7.76
N GLU A 458 10.49 -6.34 -6.52
CA GLU A 458 10.64 -7.25 -5.38
C GLU A 458 9.40 -8.13 -5.19
N THR A 459 8.25 -7.75 -5.79
CA THR A 459 7.06 -8.61 -5.80
C THR A 459 7.26 -9.89 -6.60
N THR A 460 8.13 -9.87 -7.63
CA THR A 460 8.50 -11.08 -8.38
C THR A 460 9.28 -12.05 -7.49
N GLU A 461 10.22 -11.55 -6.71
CA GLU A 461 10.99 -12.34 -5.74
C GLU A 461 10.06 -12.88 -4.64
N MET A 462 9.16 -12.05 -4.11
CA MET A 462 8.14 -12.48 -3.16
C MET A 462 7.23 -13.57 -3.74
N PHE A 463 6.87 -13.49 -5.03
CA PHE A 463 6.11 -14.54 -5.71
C PHE A 463 6.90 -15.86 -5.75
N PHE A 464 8.15 -15.86 -6.19
CA PHE A 464 8.96 -17.07 -6.22
C PHE A 464 9.26 -17.61 -4.82
N ALA A 465 9.33 -16.73 -3.79
CA ALA A 465 9.48 -17.16 -2.40
C ALA A 465 8.30 -18.01 -1.91
N THR A 466 7.11 -17.93 -2.52
CA THR A 466 6.01 -18.85 -2.22
C THR A 466 6.35 -20.32 -2.57
N TYR A 467 7.32 -20.56 -3.46
CA TYR A 467 7.78 -21.90 -3.84
C TYR A 467 9.01 -22.35 -3.06
N HIS A 468 10.06 -21.52 -2.98
CA HIS A 468 11.33 -21.92 -2.35
C HIS A 468 11.42 -21.62 -0.84
N ARG A 469 10.55 -20.75 -0.28
CA ARG A 469 10.44 -20.47 1.17
C ARG A 469 11.66 -19.83 1.81
N MET A 470 12.62 -19.35 1.04
CA MET A 470 13.76 -18.60 1.56
C MET A 470 13.26 -17.24 2.06
N ARG A 471 13.97 -16.66 3.04
CA ARG A 471 13.71 -15.30 3.52
C ARG A 471 14.53 -14.30 2.72
N SER A 472 14.04 -13.05 2.61
CA SER A 472 14.76 -11.96 1.97
C SER A 472 14.78 -10.72 2.87
N PRO A 473 15.89 -9.96 2.95
CA PRO A 473 15.90 -8.66 3.63
C PRO A 473 15.17 -7.58 2.82
N LEU A 474 14.78 -7.87 1.59
CA LEU A 474 14.01 -7.01 0.71
C LEU A 474 12.53 -7.44 0.66
N GLY A 475 11.69 -6.59 0.09
CA GLY A 475 10.28 -6.86 -0.16
C GLY A 475 9.47 -5.59 -0.37
N TYR A 476 8.38 -5.72 -1.13
CA TYR A 476 7.46 -4.63 -1.42
C TYR A 476 6.33 -4.60 -0.39
N THR A 477 6.20 -3.49 0.32
CA THR A 477 5.17 -3.28 1.34
C THR A 477 4.67 -1.83 1.33
N ALA A 478 3.57 -1.58 2.04
CA ALA A 478 3.02 -0.23 2.19
C ALA A 478 3.95 0.70 3.01
N TYR A 479 4.79 0.12 3.88
CA TYR A 479 5.79 0.81 4.71
C TYR A 479 7.16 0.12 4.54
N PRO A 480 8.01 0.57 3.60
CA PRO A 480 9.37 0.03 3.50
C PRO A 480 10.17 0.41 4.75
N THR A 481 10.89 -0.54 5.34
CA THR A 481 11.74 -0.26 6.50
C THR A 481 13.00 0.49 6.08
N LEU A 482 13.57 1.28 7.00
CA LEU A 482 14.83 1.98 6.74
C LEU A 482 15.93 0.96 6.45
N LEU A 483 15.97 -0.16 7.19
CA LEU A 483 16.93 -1.23 6.97
C LEU A 483 16.83 -1.83 5.56
N SER A 484 15.63 -2.11 5.04
CA SER A 484 15.46 -2.64 3.67
C SER A 484 15.93 -1.64 2.61
N ARG A 485 15.71 -0.35 2.83
CA ARG A 485 16.17 0.72 1.92
C ARG A 485 17.70 0.83 1.92
N VAL A 486 18.32 0.77 3.10
CA VAL A 486 19.79 0.77 3.24
C VAL A 486 20.39 -0.48 2.61
N THR A 487 19.80 -1.64 2.84
CA THR A 487 20.23 -2.92 2.24
C THR A 487 20.16 -2.86 0.71
N ARG A 488 19.05 -2.35 0.15
CA ARG A 488 18.92 -2.19 -1.30
C ARG A 488 20.04 -1.32 -1.87
N ARG A 489 20.39 -0.22 -1.20
CA ARG A 489 21.51 0.65 -1.63
C ARG A 489 22.85 -0.07 -1.57
N ALA A 490 23.10 -0.85 -0.51
CA ALA A 490 24.29 -1.69 -0.43
C ALA A 490 24.40 -2.65 -1.62
N LEU A 491 23.28 -3.29 -1.98
CA LEU A 491 23.21 -4.25 -3.08
C LEU A 491 23.42 -3.64 -4.47
N LEU A 492 23.19 -2.35 -4.65
CA LEU A 492 23.55 -1.66 -5.91
C LEU A 492 25.07 -1.64 -6.16
N GLU A 493 25.88 -1.76 -5.09
CA GLU A 493 27.34 -1.83 -5.15
C GLU A 493 27.87 -3.25 -5.02
N PHE A 494 27.02 -4.28 -5.17
CA PHE A 494 27.46 -5.67 -5.08
C PHE A 494 28.48 -6.02 -6.18
N PRO A 495 29.57 -6.71 -5.90
CA PRO A 495 30.00 -7.33 -4.64
C PRO A 495 31.11 -6.55 -3.92
N SER A 496 30.90 -5.26 -3.66
CA SER A 496 31.87 -4.47 -2.90
C SER A 496 32.04 -5.05 -1.48
N GLU A 497 33.22 -4.83 -0.87
CA GLU A 497 33.48 -5.31 0.50
C GLU A 497 32.45 -4.82 1.51
N ALA A 498 32.02 -3.55 1.40
CA ALA A 498 30.98 -2.98 2.23
C ALA A 498 29.64 -3.71 2.07
N CYS A 499 29.25 -4.03 0.83
CA CYS A 499 28.04 -4.78 0.55
C CYS A 499 28.13 -6.19 1.17
N LEU A 500 29.25 -6.91 0.97
CA LEU A 500 29.42 -8.23 1.54
C LEU A 500 29.40 -8.22 3.08
N ALA A 501 30.02 -7.19 3.71
CA ALA A 501 29.95 -7.02 5.16
C ALA A 501 28.51 -6.78 5.65
N VAL A 502 27.73 -5.97 4.95
CA VAL A 502 26.29 -5.76 5.24
C VAL A 502 25.51 -7.07 5.15
N LEU A 503 25.71 -7.84 4.08
CA LEU A 503 25.03 -9.13 3.92
C LEU A 503 25.38 -10.12 5.04
N THR A 504 26.64 -10.14 5.46
CA THR A 504 27.09 -10.95 6.61
C THR A 504 26.38 -10.52 7.89
N LYS A 505 26.27 -9.21 8.17
CA LYS A 505 25.54 -8.69 9.35
C LYS A 505 24.05 -9.03 9.33
N LEU A 506 23.45 -9.10 8.15
CA LEU A 506 22.07 -9.52 7.95
C LEU A 506 21.88 -11.05 8.00
N GLY A 507 22.95 -11.81 8.16
CA GLY A 507 22.87 -13.28 8.15
C GLY A 507 22.46 -13.84 6.79
N VAL A 508 22.89 -13.24 5.69
CA VAL A 508 22.65 -13.69 4.31
C VAL A 508 23.81 -14.57 3.86
N PRO A 509 23.67 -15.91 3.86
CA PRO A 509 24.75 -16.81 3.42
C PRO A 509 24.77 -17.00 1.90
N ARG A 510 23.69 -16.67 1.19
CA ARG A 510 23.53 -17.05 -0.21
C ARG A 510 23.00 -15.90 -1.06
N VAL A 511 23.58 -15.72 -2.24
CA VAL A 511 23.22 -14.70 -3.24
C VAL A 511 22.89 -15.38 -4.55
N VAL A 512 21.75 -15.01 -5.16
CA VAL A 512 21.36 -15.45 -6.50
C VAL A 512 21.61 -14.31 -7.48
N VAL A 513 22.47 -14.50 -8.44
CA VAL A 513 22.79 -13.52 -9.49
C VAL A 513 22.14 -13.95 -10.79
N HIS A 514 21.20 -13.17 -11.29
CA HIS A 514 20.53 -13.38 -12.57
C HIS A 514 21.26 -12.60 -13.68
N GLU A 515 21.75 -13.32 -14.69
CA GLU A 515 22.46 -12.75 -15.82
C GLU A 515 21.45 -12.38 -16.92
N GLY A 516 21.08 -11.10 -17.04
CA GLY A 516 20.17 -10.64 -18.09
C GLY A 516 18.68 -10.81 -17.75
N ARG A 517 18.30 -10.48 -16.52
CA ARG A 517 16.89 -10.33 -16.15
C ARG A 517 16.23 -9.31 -17.09
N ASP A 518 15.22 -9.75 -17.86
CA ASP A 518 14.54 -8.85 -18.80
C ASP A 518 13.73 -7.79 -18.05
N ILE A 519 14.16 -6.55 -18.23
CA ILE A 519 13.60 -5.38 -17.56
C ILE A 519 12.31 -4.91 -18.24
N ALA A 520 12.19 -5.18 -19.55
CA ALA A 520 11.23 -4.48 -20.41
C ALA A 520 9.74 -4.70 -20.06
N PRO A 521 9.23 -5.89 -19.71
CA PRO A 521 7.83 -6.07 -19.36
C PRO A 521 7.47 -5.36 -18.06
N ASP A 522 8.32 -5.47 -17.05
CA ASP A 522 8.08 -4.91 -15.71
C ASP A 522 8.17 -3.38 -15.71
N LEU A 523 9.11 -2.81 -16.44
CA LEU A 523 9.30 -1.37 -16.57
C LEU A 523 8.16 -0.70 -17.33
N ARG A 524 7.72 -1.26 -18.45
CA ARG A 524 6.60 -0.70 -19.21
C ARG A 524 5.37 -0.57 -18.32
N ASN A 525 5.09 -1.56 -17.48
CA ASN A 525 3.92 -1.57 -16.59
C ASN A 525 4.04 -0.58 -15.44
N GLN A 526 5.24 -0.33 -14.91
CA GLN A 526 5.47 0.61 -13.82
C GLN A 526 5.53 2.07 -14.28
N ILE A 527 6.03 2.31 -15.47
CA ILE A 527 6.18 3.64 -16.07
C ILE A 527 4.85 4.22 -16.54
N PHE A 528 3.82 3.38 -16.78
CA PHE A 528 2.52 3.85 -17.25
C PHE A 528 1.82 4.85 -16.29
N ASN A 529 2.17 4.82 -15.02
CA ASN A 529 1.62 5.72 -14.00
C ASN A 529 2.30 7.09 -13.93
N PHE A 530 3.32 7.38 -14.76
CA PHE A 530 4.05 8.64 -14.78
C PHE A 530 3.80 9.41 -16.08
N GLY A 531 3.92 10.74 -16.04
CA GLY A 531 3.81 11.59 -17.23
C GLY A 531 4.93 11.28 -18.28
N PRO A 532 4.73 11.63 -19.59
CA PRO A 532 5.64 11.23 -20.67
C PRO A 532 7.10 11.61 -20.44
N GLN A 533 7.38 12.82 -19.92
CA GLN A 533 8.74 13.31 -19.66
C GLN A 533 9.42 12.58 -18.47
N ASP A 534 8.64 12.22 -17.45
CA ASP A 534 9.14 11.43 -16.33
C ASP A 534 9.37 9.97 -16.69
N ARG A 535 8.67 9.44 -17.69
CA ARG A 535 8.82 8.06 -18.17
C ARG A 535 10.19 7.83 -18.79
N GLU A 536 10.63 8.69 -19.72
CA GLU A 536 11.92 8.55 -20.40
C GLU A 536 13.08 8.66 -19.42
N ARG A 537 13.01 9.64 -18.51
CA ARG A 537 14.05 9.84 -17.49
C ARG A 537 14.13 8.63 -16.55
N ARG A 538 13.01 8.15 -16.00
CA ARG A 538 12.98 7.00 -15.09
C ARG A 538 13.36 5.70 -15.78
N PHE A 539 13.04 5.57 -17.07
CA PHE A 539 13.50 4.45 -17.88
C PHE A 539 15.03 4.47 -18.05
N ALA A 540 15.60 5.63 -18.39
CA ALA A 540 17.04 5.78 -18.52
C ALA A 540 17.78 5.54 -17.19
N GLU A 541 17.24 6.06 -16.06
CA GLU A 541 17.77 5.82 -14.72
C GLU A 541 17.71 4.33 -14.36
N ALA A 542 16.60 3.66 -14.63
CA ALA A 542 16.43 2.25 -14.34
C ALA A 542 17.30 1.33 -15.18
N VAL A 543 17.54 1.69 -16.46
CA VAL A 543 18.45 0.95 -17.34
C VAL A 543 19.91 1.18 -16.92
N ALA A 544 20.26 2.40 -16.50
CA ALA A 544 21.60 2.71 -15.98
C ALA A 544 21.89 1.95 -14.66
N ASP A 545 20.89 1.82 -13.78
CA ASP A 545 21.01 1.08 -12.51
C ASP A 545 21.01 -0.46 -12.71
N ALA A 546 20.63 -0.95 -13.89
CA ALA A 546 20.48 -2.40 -14.14
C ALA A 546 21.81 -3.17 -14.23
N GLY A 547 22.94 -2.54 -13.91
CA GLY A 547 24.20 -3.19 -13.54
C GLY A 547 24.69 -4.28 -14.51
N LEU A 548 25.02 -3.91 -15.78
CA LEU A 548 25.83 -4.77 -16.66
C LEU A 548 27.12 -5.24 -15.97
N ASP A 549 27.60 -4.50 -14.99
CA ASP A 549 28.82 -4.76 -14.24
C ASP A 549 28.65 -5.82 -13.13
N VAL A 550 27.44 -6.04 -12.61
CA VAL A 550 27.21 -6.98 -11.49
C VAL A 550 27.66 -8.39 -11.82
N VAL A 551 27.37 -8.89 -13.01
CA VAL A 551 27.77 -10.24 -13.44
C VAL A 551 29.28 -10.35 -13.58
N THR A 552 29.93 -9.35 -14.19
CA THR A 552 31.39 -9.31 -14.37
C THR A 552 32.09 -9.22 -13.02
N ASN A 553 31.60 -8.35 -12.13
CA ASN A 553 32.13 -8.15 -10.79
C ASN A 553 31.91 -9.39 -9.89
N SER A 554 30.77 -10.09 -10.02
CA SER A 554 30.53 -11.34 -9.31
C SER A 554 31.51 -12.43 -9.72
N ARG A 555 31.83 -12.53 -11.03
CA ARG A 555 32.86 -13.48 -11.53
C ARG A 555 34.27 -13.10 -11.08
N ALA A 556 34.55 -11.82 -10.90
CA ALA A 556 35.81 -11.38 -10.31
C ALA A 556 35.87 -11.77 -8.83
N ALA A 557 34.82 -11.51 -8.06
CA ALA A 557 34.74 -11.90 -6.65
C ALA A 557 34.77 -13.44 -6.43
N GLU A 558 34.26 -14.23 -7.38
CA GLU A 558 34.42 -15.68 -7.43
C GLU A 558 35.89 -16.07 -7.56
N ARG A 559 36.63 -15.41 -8.48
CA ARG A 559 38.10 -15.69 -8.67
C ARG A 559 38.93 -15.27 -7.47
N ASP A 560 38.54 -14.21 -6.79
CA ASP A 560 39.24 -13.70 -5.59
C ASP A 560 38.85 -14.45 -4.31
N GLY A 561 38.01 -15.48 -4.38
CA GLY A 561 37.59 -16.30 -3.23
C GLY A 561 36.61 -15.59 -2.26
N ARG A 562 36.08 -14.43 -2.61
CA ARG A 562 35.06 -13.73 -1.81
C ARG A 562 33.65 -14.32 -1.98
N LEU A 563 33.40 -14.99 -3.11
CA LEU A 563 32.18 -15.71 -3.42
C LEU A 563 32.53 -17.13 -3.87
N SER A 564 31.84 -18.13 -3.32
CA SER A 564 31.95 -19.53 -3.74
C SER A 564 30.72 -19.89 -4.59
N LEU A 565 30.96 -20.31 -5.83
CA LEU A 565 29.90 -20.75 -6.72
C LEU A 565 29.32 -22.10 -6.30
N GLU A 566 28.05 -22.16 -5.91
CA GLU A 566 27.35 -23.40 -5.57
C GLU A 566 26.69 -24.05 -6.80
N MET A 567 26.03 -23.25 -7.66
CA MET A 567 25.26 -23.79 -8.77
C MET A 567 25.12 -22.79 -9.94
N ARG A 568 24.98 -23.33 -11.16
CA ARG A 568 24.68 -22.55 -12.38
C ARG A 568 23.41 -23.10 -13.02
N PHE A 569 22.58 -22.18 -13.51
CA PHE A 569 21.36 -22.50 -14.24
C PHE A 569 21.36 -21.84 -15.59
N GLY A 570 20.75 -22.47 -16.59
CA GLY A 570 20.55 -21.89 -17.90
C GLY A 570 19.46 -20.83 -17.92
N PRO A 571 19.34 -20.08 -19.03
CA PRO A 571 18.25 -19.11 -19.21
C PRO A 571 16.89 -19.82 -19.23
N TRP A 572 15.85 -19.07 -18.82
CA TRP A 572 14.49 -19.59 -18.83
C TRP A 572 13.47 -18.54 -19.25
N LYS A 573 12.32 -19.02 -19.75
CA LYS A 573 11.16 -18.21 -20.07
C LYS A 573 9.90 -18.95 -19.66
N ALA A 574 9.00 -18.27 -18.93
CA ALA A 574 7.70 -18.80 -18.55
C ALA A 574 6.67 -17.67 -18.42
N GLY A 575 5.59 -17.76 -19.18
CA GLY A 575 4.62 -16.68 -19.29
C GLY A 575 5.25 -15.39 -19.85
N SER A 576 5.02 -14.28 -19.16
CA SER A 576 5.60 -12.98 -19.49
C SER A 576 7.00 -12.76 -18.89
N PHE A 577 7.50 -13.72 -18.10
CA PHE A 577 8.80 -13.63 -17.46
C PHE A 577 9.87 -14.34 -18.29
N ALA A 578 11.00 -13.66 -18.43
CA ALA A 578 12.19 -14.23 -19.05
C ALA A 578 13.44 -13.76 -18.28
N GLU A 579 14.33 -14.67 -18.00
CA GLU A 579 15.61 -14.36 -17.35
C GLU A 579 16.73 -15.08 -18.08
N GLY A 580 17.92 -14.48 -18.04
CA GLY A 580 19.14 -15.11 -18.50
C GLY A 580 19.59 -16.22 -17.53
N PRO A 581 20.83 -16.73 -17.71
CA PRO A 581 21.41 -17.68 -16.79
C PRO A 581 21.41 -17.14 -15.36
N ALA A 582 21.26 -18.05 -14.38
CA ALA A 582 21.37 -17.70 -12.97
C ALA A 582 22.56 -18.42 -12.33
N ARG A 583 23.25 -17.75 -11.41
CA ARG A 583 24.32 -18.30 -10.58
C ARG A 583 23.98 -18.12 -9.13
N VAL A 584 24.16 -19.18 -8.36
CA VAL A 584 23.99 -19.14 -6.91
C VAL A 584 25.36 -19.19 -6.27
N TYR A 585 25.64 -18.18 -5.45
CA TYR A 585 26.88 -18.03 -4.73
C TYR A 585 26.65 -18.14 -3.22
N ARG A 586 27.61 -18.76 -2.53
CA ARG A 586 27.73 -18.70 -1.08
C ARG A 586 28.75 -17.63 -0.71
N LEU A 587 28.47 -16.87 0.33
CA LEU A 587 29.41 -15.92 0.91
C LEU A 587 30.36 -16.72 1.82
N GLU A 588 31.61 -16.87 1.40
CA GLU A 588 32.67 -17.50 2.18
C GLU A 588 33.74 -16.44 2.42
N GLY A 589 34.19 -16.32 3.69
CA GLY A 589 35.29 -15.41 4.02
C GLY A 589 35.03 -13.94 3.73
N ALA A 590 33.77 -13.47 3.90
CA ALA A 590 33.45 -12.08 3.70
C ALA A 590 34.36 -11.18 4.57
N PRO A 591 34.94 -10.10 3.98
CA PRO A 591 35.82 -9.22 4.73
C PRO A 591 35.10 -8.63 5.92
N THR A 592 35.73 -8.69 7.09
CA THR A 592 35.20 -8.09 8.32
C THR A 592 35.55 -6.60 8.29
N ILE A 593 34.75 -5.81 7.60
CA ILE A 593 34.85 -4.35 7.72
C ILE A 593 34.27 -3.97 9.09
N ALA A 594 35.09 -3.34 9.92
CA ALA A 594 34.61 -2.75 11.16
C ALA A 594 33.70 -1.56 10.84
N ALA A 595 32.63 -1.40 11.65
CA ALA A 595 31.81 -0.20 11.59
C ALA A 595 32.67 1.03 11.89
N ALA A 596 32.36 2.16 11.23
CA ALA A 596 32.99 3.45 11.56
C ALA A 596 32.74 3.78 13.04
N PRO A 597 33.71 4.36 13.75
CA PRO A 597 33.51 4.77 15.12
C PRO A 597 32.43 5.87 15.21
N ARG A 598 31.64 5.89 16.28
CA ARG A 598 30.70 6.95 16.54
C ARG A 598 31.39 8.13 17.24
N PRO A 599 31.09 9.37 16.84
CA PRO A 599 31.60 10.52 17.55
C PRO A 599 30.99 10.60 18.97
N THR A 600 31.75 11.18 19.89
CA THR A 600 31.31 11.44 21.27
C THR A 600 31.34 12.93 21.54
N GLY A 601 30.35 13.46 22.22
CA GLY A 601 30.26 14.88 22.53
C GLY A 601 28.84 15.33 22.84
N ASN A 602 28.69 16.60 23.14
CA ASN A 602 27.39 17.19 23.38
C ASN A 602 26.89 17.91 22.12
N PRO A 603 25.63 17.73 21.72
CA PRO A 603 25.09 18.44 20.57
C PRO A 603 25.00 19.93 20.84
N ILE A 604 25.41 20.74 19.86
CA ILE A 604 25.31 22.19 19.91
C ILE A 604 23.88 22.60 19.64
N ALA A 605 23.29 23.45 20.45
CA ALA A 605 21.92 23.90 20.29
C ALA A 605 21.75 24.78 19.03
N ALA A 606 20.64 24.65 18.32
CA ALA A 606 20.33 25.43 17.12
C ALA A 606 20.48 26.96 17.29
N ARG A 607 20.14 27.48 18.46
CA ARG A 607 20.27 28.90 18.81
C ARG A 607 21.71 29.43 18.77
N ASP A 608 22.71 28.54 18.89
CA ASP A 608 24.13 28.86 18.90
C ASP A 608 24.75 28.67 17.49
N LEU A 609 23.91 28.43 16.45
CA LEU A 609 24.30 28.17 15.11
C LEU A 609 23.73 29.23 14.14
N ARG A 610 24.56 29.68 13.20
CA ARG A 610 24.10 30.43 12.03
C ARG A 610 23.96 29.47 10.86
N ILE A 611 22.71 29.03 10.60
CA ILE A 611 22.40 28.01 9.62
C ILE A 611 22.19 28.67 8.25
N ARG A 612 22.79 28.11 7.20
CA ARG A 612 22.65 28.54 5.80
C ARG A 612 22.46 27.35 4.90
N THR A 613 21.61 27.51 3.91
CA THR A 613 21.40 26.57 2.82
C THR A 613 21.32 27.31 1.49
N LYS A 614 21.36 26.58 0.39
CA LYS A 614 21.13 27.15 -0.94
C LYS A 614 19.66 27.49 -1.17
N GLU A 615 18.75 26.64 -0.68
CA GLU A 615 17.29 26.78 -0.82
C GLU A 615 16.58 26.30 0.46
N GLY A 616 15.53 27.02 0.87
CA GLY A 616 14.72 26.68 2.01
C GLY A 616 15.34 27.04 3.37
N ASP A 617 14.68 26.60 4.43
CA ASP A 617 15.11 26.78 5.82
C ASP A 617 15.53 25.41 6.39
N ALA A 618 16.79 25.28 6.79
CA ALA A 618 17.31 24.06 7.40
C ALA A 618 17.28 24.08 8.94
N THR A 619 16.77 25.13 9.58
CA THR A 619 16.59 25.18 11.04
C THR A 619 15.90 23.95 11.61
N PRO A 620 14.87 23.38 10.94
CA PRO A 620 14.22 22.15 11.41
C PRO A 620 15.14 20.92 11.51
N ALA A 621 16.28 20.91 10.82
CA ALA A 621 17.27 19.82 10.93
C ALA A 621 18.22 19.97 12.11
N PHE A 622 18.06 21.00 12.97
CA PHE A 622 18.92 21.28 14.12
C PHE A 622 18.12 21.53 15.40
N ASP A 623 16.81 21.38 15.37
CA ASP A 623 15.94 21.76 16.49
C ASP A 623 15.80 20.66 17.57
N GLY A 624 16.45 19.53 17.38
CA GLY A 624 16.41 18.38 18.28
C GLY A 624 15.08 17.60 18.20
N ARG A 625 14.23 17.93 17.24
CA ARG A 625 12.89 17.34 17.07
C ARG A 625 12.89 16.39 15.91
N MET A 626 12.47 15.16 16.16
CA MET A 626 12.41 14.13 15.13
C MET A 626 11.14 14.19 14.26
N ASP A 627 10.16 15.03 14.59
CA ASP A 627 8.94 15.26 13.84
C ASP A 627 9.04 16.43 12.84
N THR A 628 10.16 17.13 12.83
CA THR A 628 10.52 18.19 11.88
C THR A 628 11.62 17.71 10.93
N SER A 629 11.78 18.36 9.78
CA SER A 629 12.82 18.01 8.81
C SER A 629 13.12 19.21 7.89
N TYR A 630 14.37 19.34 7.48
CA TYR A 630 14.68 20.07 6.24
C TYR A 630 14.21 19.26 5.05
N ILE A 631 13.47 19.86 4.11
CA ILE A 631 12.94 19.18 2.94
C ILE A 631 13.27 19.99 1.68
N LEU A 632 13.90 19.32 0.72
CA LEU A 632 14.11 19.82 -0.65
C LEU A 632 13.33 18.90 -1.61
N GLU A 633 12.21 19.39 -2.15
CA GLU A 633 11.27 18.59 -2.94
C GLU A 633 11.74 18.28 -4.38
N ARG A 634 12.78 18.93 -4.84
CA ARG A 634 13.37 18.73 -6.18
C ARG A 634 14.57 17.78 -6.14
N PRO A 635 14.94 17.17 -7.28
CA PRO A 635 16.19 16.42 -7.40
C PRO A 635 17.42 17.29 -7.08
N LEU A 636 18.43 16.66 -6.48
CA LEU A 636 19.71 17.31 -6.19
C LEU A 636 20.43 17.70 -7.48
N ARG A 637 21.12 18.86 -7.46
CA ARG A 637 21.93 19.39 -8.59
C ARG A 637 23.41 19.26 -8.35
N GLY A 638 23.84 18.88 -7.14
CA GLY A 638 25.24 18.67 -6.75
C GLY A 638 25.94 19.88 -6.17
N ASP A 639 25.22 20.97 -6.02
CA ASP A 639 25.73 22.22 -5.44
C ASP A 639 24.94 22.61 -4.16
N GLU A 640 24.13 21.68 -3.65
CA GLU A 640 23.44 21.83 -2.38
C GLU A 640 24.39 21.70 -1.21
N PHE A 641 24.07 22.43 -0.15
CA PHE A 641 24.79 22.38 1.12
C PHE A 641 23.88 22.76 2.30
N ILE A 642 24.24 22.29 3.47
CA ILE A 642 23.74 22.79 4.76
C ILE A 642 24.95 23.20 5.58
N GLU A 643 25.11 24.49 5.85
CA GLU A 643 26.19 25.06 6.65
C GLU A 643 25.68 25.49 8.01
N ALA A 644 26.42 25.16 9.05
CA ALA A 644 26.28 25.72 10.39
C ALA A 644 27.58 26.45 10.76
N ARG A 645 27.51 27.75 11.05
CA ARG A 645 28.64 28.57 11.45
C ARG A 645 28.52 28.96 12.92
N PHE A 646 29.66 29.08 13.55
CA PHE A 646 29.80 29.48 14.97
C PHE A 646 30.27 30.94 15.06
N ASP A 647 29.89 31.63 16.15
CA ASP A 647 30.35 33.00 16.42
C ASP A 647 31.82 33.05 16.86
N SER A 648 32.37 31.94 17.33
CA SER A 648 33.77 31.74 17.67
C SER A 648 34.20 30.32 17.39
N ALA A 649 35.50 30.09 17.24
CA ALA A 649 36.02 28.75 16.96
C ALA A 649 35.63 27.74 18.06
N ARG A 650 35.15 26.58 17.69
CA ARG A 650 34.72 25.48 18.57
C ARG A 650 35.44 24.19 18.23
N SER A 651 35.78 23.42 19.22
CA SER A 651 36.39 22.09 19.06
C SER A 651 35.31 21.06 18.81
N ILE A 652 35.16 20.63 17.57
CA ILE A 652 34.13 19.70 17.13
C ILE A 652 34.70 18.27 17.11
N SER A 653 34.13 17.39 17.92
CA SER A 653 34.50 15.96 17.95
C SER A 653 33.89 15.15 16.81
N GLY A 654 32.80 15.60 16.26
CA GLY A 654 32.15 14.94 15.13
C GLY A 654 30.76 15.45 14.82
N VAL A 655 30.13 14.80 13.87
CA VAL A 655 28.75 15.10 13.47
C VAL A 655 27.94 13.80 13.33
N GLU A 656 26.64 13.89 13.54
CA GLU A 656 25.69 12.81 13.32
C GLU A 656 24.59 13.24 12.35
N ILE A 657 24.30 12.39 11.35
CA ILE A 657 23.18 12.51 10.45
C ILE A 657 22.16 11.48 10.90
N VAL A 658 20.97 11.93 11.25
CA VAL A 658 19.88 11.04 11.66
C VAL A 658 18.90 10.86 10.51
N LEU A 659 18.57 9.61 10.18
CA LEU A 659 17.66 9.20 9.13
C LEU A 659 16.42 8.53 9.73
N ARG A 660 15.27 8.70 9.09
CA ARG A 660 14.00 8.04 9.44
C ARG A 660 13.43 7.29 8.24
N HIS A 661 12.37 6.51 8.47
CA HIS A 661 11.72 5.70 7.44
C HIS A 661 11.27 6.50 6.21
N GLU A 662 10.79 7.72 6.41
CA GLU A 662 10.30 8.59 5.33
C GLU A 662 11.39 9.49 4.73
N SER A 663 12.59 9.48 5.28
CA SER A 663 13.68 10.34 4.80
C SER A 663 14.08 9.99 3.38
N ALA A 664 14.13 10.99 2.52
CA ALA A 664 14.83 10.92 1.25
C ALA A 664 16.25 11.45 1.48
N TRP A 665 17.27 10.62 1.26
CA TRP A 665 18.65 11.03 1.46
C TRP A 665 19.52 10.71 0.23
N PRO A 666 20.58 11.54 -0.03
CA PRO A 666 21.53 11.25 -1.10
C PRO A 666 22.32 9.96 -0.81
N THR A 667 22.88 9.39 -1.86
CA THR A 667 23.65 8.13 -1.75
C THR A 667 24.89 8.26 -0.91
N ARG A 668 25.51 9.45 -0.89
CA ARG A 668 26.76 9.74 -0.16
C ARG A 668 26.75 11.16 0.38
N PHE A 669 27.54 11.37 1.44
CA PHE A 669 27.76 12.68 2.06
C PHE A 669 29.25 12.98 2.19
N ARG A 670 29.59 14.28 2.16
CA ARG A 670 30.88 14.81 2.60
C ARG A 670 30.64 15.81 3.73
N ILE A 671 31.52 15.79 4.69
CA ILE A 671 31.57 16.78 5.78
C ILE A 671 32.76 17.68 5.52
N ALA A 672 32.53 19.00 5.45
CA ALA A 672 33.58 19.99 5.39
C ALA A 672 33.55 20.86 6.65
N VAL A 673 34.72 21.37 7.06
CA VAL A 673 34.88 22.28 8.18
C VAL A 673 35.45 23.61 7.71
N LEU A 674 34.99 24.71 8.30
CA LEU A 674 35.50 26.04 8.06
C LEU A 674 36.61 26.31 9.07
N ARG A 675 37.83 26.45 8.57
CA ARG A 675 39.01 26.79 9.35
C ARG A 675 39.03 28.27 9.71
N GLU A 676 39.92 28.66 10.64
CA GLU A 676 40.14 30.06 11.05
C GLU A 676 40.68 30.93 9.93
N ASP A 677 41.34 30.34 8.94
CA ASP A 677 41.81 31.01 7.70
C ASP A 677 40.68 31.32 6.71
N GLY A 678 39.44 30.95 7.02
CA GLY A 678 38.27 31.17 6.19
C GLY A 678 38.08 30.16 5.06
N GLN A 679 38.88 29.08 5.00
CA GLN A 679 38.74 28.04 3.98
C GLN A 679 37.90 26.86 4.46
N TRP A 680 37.09 26.36 3.52
CA TRP A 680 36.35 25.10 3.72
C TRP A 680 37.25 23.93 3.30
N VAL A 681 37.46 22.99 4.20
CA VAL A 681 38.29 21.80 3.99
C VAL A 681 37.43 20.54 4.26
N GLU A 682 37.52 19.56 3.35
CA GLU A 682 36.87 18.26 3.56
C GLU A 682 37.50 17.57 4.78
N ALA A 683 36.67 17.24 5.76
CA ALA A 683 37.09 16.62 7.02
C ALA A 683 36.72 15.14 7.10
N ALA A 684 35.62 14.74 6.44
CA ALA A 684 35.17 13.35 6.41
C ALA A 684 34.27 13.11 5.19
N ARG A 685 34.16 11.84 4.78
CA ARG A 685 33.26 11.39 3.74
C ARG A 685 32.60 10.07 4.09
N TRP A 686 31.42 9.83 3.52
CA TRP A 686 30.75 8.55 3.59
C TRP A 686 31.56 7.48 2.85
N ASP A 687 31.76 6.34 3.51
CA ASP A 687 32.43 5.16 2.96
C ASP A 687 31.81 3.84 3.47
N GLY A 688 32.41 2.71 3.12
CA GLY A 688 31.93 1.37 3.53
C GLY A 688 31.74 1.17 5.03
N PRO A 689 32.71 1.57 5.89
CA PRO A 689 32.56 1.52 7.34
C PRO A 689 31.35 2.27 7.89
N HIS A 690 30.97 3.41 7.33
CA HIS A 690 29.75 4.16 7.72
C HIS A 690 28.47 3.43 7.30
N LEU A 691 28.48 2.71 6.18
CA LEU A 691 27.35 1.87 5.77
C LEU A 691 27.15 0.70 6.78
N VAL A 692 28.22 0.05 7.21
CA VAL A 692 28.18 -1.01 8.23
C VAL A 692 27.71 -0.46 9.57
N GLN A 693 28.22 0.72 10.00
CA GLN A 693 27.76 1.42 11.19
C GLN A 693 26.24 1.67 11.18
N LEU A 694 25.71 2.14 10.05
CA LEU A 694 24.29 2.40 9.87
C LEU A 694 23.45 1.12 10.01
N VAL A 695 23.89 0.03 9.37
CA VAL A 695 23.19 -1.27 9.44
C VAL A 695 23.21 -1.85 10.86
N GLU A 696 24.36 -1.82 11.54
CA GLU A 696 24.45 -2.26 12.95
C GLU A 696 23.55 -1.42 13.85
N GLY A 697 23.51 -0.10 13.64
CA GLY A 697 22.63 0.79 14.37
C GLY A 697 21.16 0.44 14.18
N LEU A 698 20.74 0.17 12.93
CA LEU A 698 19.35 -0.19 12.59
C LEU A 698 18.95 -1.59 13.07
N LEU A 699 19.89 -2.51 13.19
CA LEU A 699 19.66 -3.83 13.79
C LEU A 699 19.45 -3.71 15.31
N ALA A 700 20.09 -2.74 15.97
CA ALA A 700 19.93 -2.47 17.40
C ALA A 700 18.68 -1.61 17.68
N ASP A 701 18.43 -0.57 16.89
CA ASP A 701 17.26 0.31 16.98
C ASP A 701 16.70 0.61 15.58
N PRO A 702 15.61 -0.03 15.17
CA PRO A 702 15.07 0.12 13.82
C PRO A 702 14.34 1.44 13.57
N ARG A 703 14.13 2.27 14.60
CA ARG A 703 13.37 3.53 14.50
C ARG A 703 14.11 4.60 13.70
N GLN A 704 15.42 4.67 13.87
CA GLN A 704 16.27 5.71 13.29
C GLN A 704 17.63 5.16 12.87
N GLY A 705 18.12 5.60 11.73
CA GLY A 705 19.49 5.34 11.31
C GLY A 705 20.38 6.51 11.68
N ILE A 706 21.49 6.25 12.36
CA ILE A 706 22.47 7.29 12.72
C ILE A 706 23.77 7.01 12.00
N ILE A 707 24.26 8.01 11.26
CA ILE A 707 25.55 7.98 10.60
C ILE A 707 26.43 9.00 11.32
N GLY A 708 27.45 8.53 11.98
CA GLY A 708 28.39 9.36 12.73
C GLY A 708 29.72 9.51 12.01
N PHE A 709 30.21 10.73 11.92
CA PHE A 709 31.55 11.07 11.41
C PHE A 709 32.40 11.65 12.54
N VAL A 710 33.50 10.98 12.87
CA VAL A 710 34.48 11.48 13.85
C VAL A 710 35.36 12.53 13.20
N LEU A 711 35.54 13.67 13.86
CA LEU A 711 36.44 14.76 13.46
C LEU A 711 37.60 14.88 14.46
N ASN A 712 38.69 15.50 14.04
CA ASN A 712 39.94 15.56 14.85
C ASN A 712 39.83 16.44 16.09
N GLY A 713 38.73 17.15 16.29
CA GLY A 713 38.56 18.03 17.46
C GLY A 713 39.36 19.32 17.38
N GLU A 714 39.93 19.68 16.24
CA GLU A 714 40.52 20.97 15.99
C GLU A 714 39.47 22.10 16.08
N PRO A 715 39.83 23.30 16.56
CA PRO A 715 38.91 24.41 16.54
C PRO A 715 38.53 24.82 15.13
N VAL A 716 37.20 24.96 14.86
CA VAL A 716 36.65 25.34 13.57
C VAL A 716 35.57 26.41 13.71
N LEU A 717 35.36 27.22 12.69
CA LEU A 717 34.34 28.28 12.63
C LEU A 717 33.01 27.83 12.06
N GLY A 718 32.94 26.59 11.53
CA GLY A 718 31.68 26.03 11.00
C GLY A 718 31.84 24.62 10.47
N VAL A 719 30.71 23.99 10.22
CA VAL A 719 30.59 22.65 9.64
C VAL A 719 29.59 22.69 8.50
N SER A 720 29.89 22.02 7.38
CA SER A 720 29.03 21.89 6.21
C SER A 720 28.76 20.43 5.88
N LEU A 721 27.49 20.11 5.62
CA LEU A 721 27.03 18.84 5.05
C LEU A 721 26.80 19.00 3.55
N LEU A 722 27.51 18.24 2.75
CA LEU A 722 27.50 18.29 1.31
C LEU A 722 26.97 16.96 0.74
N PRO A 723 25.74 16.92 0.21
CA PRO A 723 25.24 15.73 -0.45
C PRO A 723 26.01 15.47 -1.75
N GLN A 724 26.25 14.19 -2.06
CA GLN A 724 26.82 13.78 -3.33
C GLN A 724 25.75 13.16 -4.22
N ILE A 725 25.71 13.56 -5.49
CA ILE A 725 24.84 12.97 -6.49
C ILE A 725 25.39 11.59 -6.84
N GLY A 726 24.56 10.54 -6.67
CA GLY A 726 24.78 9.24 -7.29
C GLY A 726 23.76 9.03 -8.42
N ALA A 727 23.92 7.99 -9.22
CA ALA A 727 23.02 7.64 -10.32
C ALA A 727 21.53 7.48 -9.90
N THR A 728 21.26 7.32 -8.60
CA THR A 728 19.93 7.08 -8.03
C THR A 728 19.28 8.31 -7.37
N SER A 729 19.86 9.50 -7.49
CA SER A 729 19.42 10.74 -6.78
C SER A 729 18.17 11.41 -7.38
N ALA A 730 17.24 10.67 -7.98
CA ALA A 730 16.00 11.21 -8.57
C ALA A 730 14.99 11.74 -7.55
N ALA A 731 15.16 11.43 -6.26
CA ALA A 731 14.31 11.92 -5.19
C ALA A 731 14.86 13.22 -4.57
N GLY A 732 14.00 14.03 -3.99
CA GLY A 732 14.38 15.17 -3.18
C GLY A 732 15.24 14.77 -1.97
N TRP A 733 15.65 15.74 -1.17
CA TRP A 733 16.41 15.51 0.05
C TRP A 733 15.58 15.89 1.27
N SER A 734 15.46 14.98 2.24
CA SER A 734 14.90 15.28 3.56
C SER A 734 15.86 14.84 4.67
N LEU A 735 16.13 15.75 5.57
CA LEU A 735 17.04 15.56 6.70
C LEU A 735 16.30 15.86 7.99
N PRO A 736 15.92 14.82 8.77
CA PRO A 736 15.23 15.00 10.04
C PRO A 736 16.11 15.71 11.08
N GLU A 737 17.38 15.31 11.22
CA GLU A 737 18.26 15.89 12.21
C GLU A 737 19.72 15.82 11.77
N PHE A 738 20.45 16.91 11.97
CA PHE A 738 21.90 17.04 11.80
C PHE A 738 22.51 17.58 13.08
N ARG A 739 23.23 16.73 13.82
CA ARG A 739 23.84 17.05 15.09
C ARG A 739 25.30 17.34 14.92
N ILE A 740 25.75 18.48 15.45
CA ILE A 740 27.17 18.85 15.54
C ILE A 740 27.58 18.66 17.00
N LEU A 741 28.56 17.80 17.23
CA LEU A 741 28.97 17.40 18.57
C LEU A 741 30.24 18.16 18.99
N GLU A 742 30.14 18.97 20.04
CA GLU A 742 31.28 19.65 20.65
C GLU A 742 32.04 18.69 21.57
N LYS A 743 33.36 18.73 21.50
CA LYS A 743 34.21 17.95 22.41
C LYS A 743 33.88 18.27 23.84
N PRO A 744 33.67 17.27 24.74
CA PRO A 744 33.48 17.53 26.14
C PRO A 744 34.64 18.38 26.69
N ARG A 745 34.32 19.42 27.45
CA ARG A 745 35.35 20.20 28.15
C ARG A 745 35.96 19.29 29.21
N PRO A 746 37.28 19.29 29.40
CA PRO A 746 37.96 18.44 30.35
C PRO A 746 37.50 18.74 31.80
#